data_ffa9c043f4e5c16c93c873b111d941c3
#
_entry.id   ffa9c043f4e5c16c93c873b111d941c3
#
_cell.length_a   1.000
_cell.length_b   1.000
_cell.length_c   1.000
_cell.angle_alpha   90.00
_cell.angle_beta   90.00
_cell.angle_gamma   90.00
#
_symmetry.space_group_name_H-M   'P 1'
#
loop_
_entity.id
_entity.type
_entity.pdbx_description
1 polymer ?
#
loop_
_entity_poly.entity_id
_entity_poly.type
_entity_poly.pdbx_seq_one_letter_code
_entity_poly.pdbx_strand_id
1 'polypeptide(L)'
;MKKILCLGVLFFSVLTTVIAQENEYRGFAEKKHDLVHTKLVAGFDYTKSQLNGEAWLQLHPHFYATNVLVLDAKGMDIHQVAIEKNNARKNLSYTYDSLQLTITLDKTYTKNEKYTVYIKYTAKPNDYKAKGSAAITDAKGLYFTNPLGTDKNKPTQIWTQGETEGTSVWIPIIDKTNQKTTQEFHLTVPSKYVSLSNGLLVKQVDNKNGTRLDVWKMDQPHAPYLFFIGIGDYAIVKDSYKGKELTYYIEKEYEKVARKIYGNTPAMMAFYEKILGVNFPWVKYAQISGRDYVSGAMENTTATLHSDAVQQDARELVDENAWESTIAHELFHQWFGDLVTAENWSNLTVNESFADYSQTLWEEHSKGKDAGEYENYKGLRNYLSSPADAEKDLVRFYYKDREDMFDLVSYQKGGRVLNMLRHYVGDEAFYASLNKYLTDNQFKNGSAIKLKLAFEAVTGKDMNWFFNQWYFGSGHPYVRITQNYDAAKKQVMVKLQQTQVQDKIFTLPIGIDVYVQGKRNHYDVWSKNKVDSFYFDAAVAPDNVNVDNDKVLLWSKDESKPLAQFAYQMNHARNFLDRLEAVQEASENEGNSIAAGILKKGLQDSFYVIRAAAMTAYNPKTLDSVTEAAIFTIASKDVNKSNRETAIDIIGSLEKDSYKKYFIDWTKDSSYSVSGAALEALEKLDSTMAKEIAYKESKNITKKRLNTAVTNIITKYGDESVFDFVAGKYEALNIQSSEKFYMTTSFAQLLIKTADPVKFKKGIDLIVGFRDAIPQGYRTQTDPYFNGKILGMILKGKKDRAEQALVDMVTEVLPKL
;
A
#
# COMPACT_ATOMS: atom_id res chain seq x y z
N MET A 1 25.21 22.71 50.53
CA MET A 1 25.79 22.41 49.21
C MET A 1 26.12 20.95 48.92
N LYS A 2 26.33 20.07 49.91
CA LYS A 2 26.61 18.62 49.67
C LYS A 2 25.42 17.71 49.37
N LYS A 3 24.19 18.14 49.65
CA LYS A 3 22.95 17.33 49.41
C LYS A 3 22.33 17.53 48.00
N ILE A 4 22.73 18.58 47.28
CA ILE A 4 22.22 18.87 45.92
C ILE A 4 23.05 18.11 44.87
N LEU A 5 24.31 17.79 45.17
CA LEU A 5 25.21 17.08 44.26
C LEU A 5 24.86 15.57 44.13
N CYS A 6 24.28 14.95 45.17
CA CYS A 6 23.87 13.54 45.11
C CYS A 6 22.56 13.29 44.30
N LEU A 7 21.65 14.29 44.21
CA LEU A 7 20.43 14.16 43.43
C LEU A 7 20.70 14.35 41.94
N GLY A 8 21.71 15.18 41.55
CA GLY A 8 22.09 15.37 40.14
C GLY A 8 22.75 14.16 39.53
N VAL A 9 23.51 13.38 40.30
CA VAL A 9 24.19 12.18 39.81
C VAL A 9 23.23 11.00 39.66
N LEU A 10 22.21 10.90 40.51
CA LEU A 10 21.15 9.87 40.39
C LEU A 10 20.23 10.14 39.17
N PHE A 11 19.98 11.42 38.83
CA PHE A 11 19.13 11.75 37.68
C PHE A 11 19.87 11.54 36.36
N PHE A 12 21.20 11.70 36.32
CA PHE A 12 22.00 11.43 35.14
C PHE A 12 22.24 9.93 34.88
N SER A 13 22.29 9.11 35.94
CA SER A 13 22.46 7.64 35.80
C SER A 13 21.16 6.92 35.40
N VAL A 14 19.97 7.52 35.62
CA VAL A 14 18.69 6.97 35.15
C VAL A 14 18.43 7.33 33.70
N LEU A 15 18.94 8.47 33.19
CA LEU A 15 18.81 8.81 31.78
C LEU A 15 19.73 8.00 30.84
N THR A 16 20.84 7.49 31.33
CA THR A 16 21.76 6.69 30.52
C THR A 16 21.36 5.22 30.39
N THR A 17 20.44 4.71 31.22
CA THR A 17 19.94 3.32 31.13
C THR A 17 18.76 3.14 30.17
N VAL A 18 18.13 4.23 29.72
CA VAL A 18 17.01 4.16 28.76
C VAL A 18 17.50 4.15 27.29
N ILE A 19 18.73 4.60 27.02
CA ILE A 19 19.28 4.71 25.64
C ILE A 19 19.99 3.42 25.18
N ALA A 20 20.26 2.45 26.07
CA ALA A 20 21.10 1.28 25.77
C ALA A 20 20.33 0.07 25.21
N GLN A 21 19.01 0.17 24.94
CA GLN A 21 18.20 -0.99 24.52
C GLN A 21 17.76 -0.99 23.04
N GLU A 22 18.21 -0.04 22.21
CA GLU A 22 17.62 0.15 20.87
C GLU A 22 18.43 -0.37 19.67
N ASN A 23 19.65 -0.85 19.83
CA ASN A 23 20.52 -1.18 18.68
C ASN A 23 21.04 -2.62 18.70
N GLU A 24 20.17 -3.62 18.64
CA GLU A 24 20.59 -4.99 18.38
C GLU A 24 20.90 -5.20 16.89
N TYR A 25 22.11 -5.69 16.59
CA TYR A 25 22.47 -6.07 15.22
C TYR A 25 21.68 -7.32 14.79
N ARG A 26 20.89 -7.18 13.72
CA ARG A 26 20.06 -8.25 13.14
C ARG A 26 20.60 -8.62 11.76
N GLY A 27 21.66 -9.38 11.76
CA GLY A 27 22.29 -9.83 10.53
C GLY A 27 21.64 -11.06 9.92
N PHE A 28 22.45 -11.80 9.21
CA PHE A 28 22.06 -13.05 8.55
C PHE A 28 21.69 -14.13 9.60
N ALA A 29 20.54 -14.75 9.43
CA ALA A 29 20.15 -15.88 10.28
C ALA A 29 21.09 -17.05 10.05
N GLU A 30 21.72 -17.58 11.12
CA GLU A 30 22.63 -18.70 11.02
C GLU A 30 21.92 -19.92 10.41
N LYS A 31 22.47 -20.43 9.31
CA LYS A 31 21.92 -21.55 8.58
C LYS A 31 22.52 -22.84 9.05
N LYS A 32 21.93 -23.46 10.10
CA LYS A 32 22.42 -24.75 10.64
C LYS A 32 21.94 -25.93 9.81
N HIS A 33 20.75 -25.82 9.21
CA HIS A 33 20.14 -26.83 8.38
C HIS A 33 19.61 -26.21 7.07
N ASP A 34 19.57 -27.01 6.04
CA ASP A 34 18.85 -26.75 4.81
C ASP A 34 17.52 -27.52 4.83
N LEU A 35 16.43 -26.78 4.64
CA LEU A 35 15.11 -27.34 4.45
C LEU A 35 14.94 -27.75 2.99
N VAL A 36 14.68 -29.03 2.75
CA VAL A 36 14.63 -29.63 1.41
C VAL A 36 13.21 -29.78 0.90
N HIS A 37 12.33 -30.37 1.73
CA HIS A 37 10.94 -30.62 1.38
C HIS A 37 10.06 -30.48 2.62
N THR A 38 8.91 -29.84 2.45
CA THR A 38 7.91 -29.63 3.48
C THR A 38 6.59 -30.26 3.04
N LYS A 39 6.12 -31.28 3.79
CA LYS A 39 4.79 -31.86 3.59
C LYS A 39 3.92 -31.56 4.79
N LEU A 40 2.69 -31.16 4.54
CA LEU A 40 1.65 -30.90 5.54
C LEU A 40 0.39 -31.72 5.23
N VAL A 41 -0.18 -32.36 6.23
CA VAL A 41 -1.56 -32.86 6.21
C VAL A 41 -2.34 -32.04 7.24
N ALA A 42 -3.36 -31.32 6.78
CA ALA A 42 -4.10 -30.39 7.63
C ALA A 42 -5.62 -30.58 7.55
N GLY A 43 -6.25 -30.48 8.71
CA GLY A 43 -7.69 -30.33 8.88
C GLY A 43 -8.01 -29.10 9.73
N PHE A 44 -9.15 -28.47 9.51
CA PHE A 44 -9.53 -27.19 10.11
C PHE A 44 -10.73 -27.35 11.06
N ASP A 45 -10.57 -26.90 12.29
CA ASP A 45 -11.66 -26.81 13.28
C ASP A 45 -12.24 -25.38 13.21
N TYR A 46 -13.35 -25.22 12.51
CA TYR A 46 -14.03 -23.93 12.35
C TYR A 46 -14.63 -23.41 13.66
N THR A 47 -14.94 -24.29 14.61
CA THR A 47 -15.54 -23.92 15.90
C THR A 47 -14.52 -23.26 16.82
N LYS A 48 -13.30 -23.79 16.80
CA LYS A 48 -12.20 -23.32 17.63
C LYS A 48 -11.25 -22.37 16.91
N SER A 49 -11.38 -22.24 15.58
CA SER A 49 -10.43 -21.55 14.70
C SER A 49 -9.02 -22.11 14.86
N GLN A 50 -8.86 -23.43 14.69
CA GLN A 50 -7.62 -24.15 14.88
C GLN A 50 -7.29 -25.01 13.66
N LEU A 51 -5.99 -25.31 13.48
CA LEU A 51 -5.50 -26.25 12.47
C LEU A 51 -4.94 -27.49 13.20
N ASN A 52 -5.45 -28.69 12.87
CA ASN A 52 -4.88 -29.96 13.26
C ASN A 52 -3.94 -30.43 12.17
N GLY A 53 -2.64 -30.46 12.46
CA GLY A 53 -1.58 -30.68 11.49
C GLY A 53 -0.70 -31.89 11.77
N GLU A 54 -0.27 -32.50 10.68
CA GLU A 54 0.85 -33.44 10.67
C GLU A 54 1.86 -32.94 9.62
N ALA A 55 3.09 -32.60 10.07
CA ALA A 55 4.15 -32.08 9.22
C ALA A 55 5.28 -33.08 9.06
N TRP A 56 5.79 -33.20 7.85
CA TRP A 56 7.04 -33.94 7.55
C TRP A 56 8.03 -32.96 6.95
N LEU A 57 9.15 -32.78 7.64
CA LEU A 57 10.22 -31.89 7.21
C LEU A 57 11.42 -32.72 6.83
N GLN A 58 11.81 -32.70 5.55
CA GLN A 58 13.06 -33.31 5.10
C GLN A 58 14.15 -32.23 5.13
N LEU A 59 15.25 -32.54 5.85
CA LEU A 59 16.37 -31.60 6.07
C LEU A 59 17.71 -32.36 5.93
N HIS A 60 18.78 -31.58 5.85
CA HIS A 60 20.15 -32.01 6.15
C HIS A 60 20.91 -30.88 6.84
N PRO A 61 21.97 -31.15 7.63
CA PRO A 61 22.86 -30.12 8.15
C PRO A 61 23.47 -29.28 7.01
N HIS A 62 23.56 -27.98 7.17
CA HIS A 62 24.13 -27.10 6.16
C HIS A 62 25.61 -27.36 5.91
N PHE A 63 26.41 -27.38 6.97
CA PHE A 63 27.83 -27.67 6.90
C PHE A 63 28.33 -28.53 8.06
N TYR A 64 28.14 -28.09 9.31
CA TYR A 64 28.63 -28.79 10.49
C TYR A 64 27.69 -29.94 10.86
N ALA A 65 28.29 -31.08 11.22
CA ALA A 65 27.55 -32.21 11.71
C ALA A 65 26.84 -31.87 13.04
N THR A 66 25.57 -32.27 13.15
CA THR A 66 24.76 -31.98 14.33
C THR A 66 23.72 -33.06 14.62
N ASN A 67 23.34 -33.20 15.88
CA ASN A 67 22.21 -33.98 16.34
C ASN A 67 21.09 -33.14 16.95
N VAL A 68 21.11 -31.82 16.74
CA VAL A 68 20.10 -30.86 17.25
C VAL A 68 19.44 -30.13 16.08
N LEU A 69 18.11 -30.19 16.04
CA LEU A 69 17.29 -29.39 15.10
C LEU A 69 16.43 -28.41 15.90
N VAL A 70 16.47 -27.13 15.54
CA VAL A 70 15.60 -26.08 16.09
C VAL A 70 14.63 -25.64 15.02
N LEU A 71 13.33 -25.66 15.33
CA LEU A 71 12.26 -25.17 14.48
C LEU A 71 11.53 -24.03 15.18
N ASP A 72 11.10 -23.03 14.42
CA ASP A 72 10.12 -22.06 14.87
C ASP A 72 8.74 -22.75 14.93
N ALA A 73 8.03 -22.62 16.06
CA ALA A 73 6.73 -23.25 16.30
C ALA A 73 5.97 -22.41 17.35
N LYS A 74 5.22 -21.42 16.87
CA LYS A 74 4.67 -20.37 17.74
C LYS A 74 3.26 -20.73 18.21
N GLY A 75 3.05 -20.84 19.54
CA GLY A 75 1.74 -20.99 20.16
C GLY A 75 1.00 -22.29 19.82
N MET A 76 1.72 -23.42 19.58
CA MET A 76 1.13 -24.70 19.21
C MET A 76 1.05 -25.68 20.39
N ASP A 77 0.15 -26.67 20.27
CA ASP A 77 0.23 -27.89 21.07
C ASP A 77 0.99 -28.95 20.29
N ILE A 78 2.14 -29.39 20.79
CA ILE A 78 2.95 -30.44 20.17
C ILE A 78 2.55 -31.79 20.74
N HIS A 79 2.03 -32.71 19.91
CA HIS A 79 1.52 -34.03 20.35
C HIS A 79 2.53 -35.16 20.14
N GLN A 80 3.32 -35.08 19.07
CA GLN A 80 4.35 -36.08 18.78
C GLN A 80 5.47 -35.47 17.96
N VAL A 81 6.70 -35.85 18.27
CA VAL A 81 7.89 -35.59 17.46
C VAL A 81 8.61 -36.90 17.23
N ALA A 82 8.87 -37.24 15.97
CA ALA A 82 9.53 -38.52 15.62
C ALA A 82 10.46 -38.35 14.40
N ILE A 83 11.47 -39.21 14.28
CA ILE A 83 12.18 -39.38 13.03
C ILE A 83 11.49 -40.46 12.21
N GLU A 84 11.30 -40.21 10.92
CA GLU A 84 10.69 -41.18 10.01
C GLU A 84 11.75 -41.78 9.07
N LYS A 85 11.84 -43.14 9.07
CA LYS A 85 12.74 -43.91 8.19
C LYS A 85 11.98 -45.11 7.63
N ASN A 86 11.93 -45.24 6.32
CA ASN A 86 11.27 -46.39 5.65
C ASN A 86 9.82 -46.59 6.15
N ASN A 87 9.06 -45.50 6.30
CA ASN A 87 7.68 -45.47 6.82
C ASN A 87 7.54 -45.93 8.31
N ALA A 88 8.63 -46.14 9.04
CA ALA A 88 8.61 -46.38 10.47
C ALA A 88 9.00 -45.13 11.25
N ARG A 89 8.29 -44.87 12.35
CA ARG A 89 8.50 -43.69 13.19
C ARG A 89 9.13 -44.09 14.53
N LYS A 90 10.17 -43.37 14.90
CA LYS A 90 10.80 -43.45 16.23
C LYS A 90 10.70 -42.13 16.92
N ASN A 91 10.06 -42.05 18.09
CA ASN A 91 9.94 -40.84 18.85
C ASN A 91 11.29 -40.22 19.19
N LEU A 92 11.37 -38.93 19.17
CA LEU A 92 12.53 -38.12 19.54
C LEU A 92 12.25 -37.32 20.81
N SER A 93 13.29 -37.06 21.57
CA SER A 93 13.23 -36.11 22.69
C SER A 93 13.26 -34.68 22.17
N TYR A 94 12.51 -33.83 22.82
CA TYR A 94 12.43 -32.39 22.47
C TYR A 94 12.14 -31.52 23.68
N THR A 95 12.48 -30.26 23.59
CA THR A 95 12.00 -29.18 24.45
C THR A 95 11.21 -28.18 23.64
N TYR A 96 10.23 -27.54 24.26
CA TYR A 96 9.38 -26.57 23.59
C TYR A 96 9.03 -25.42 24.55
N ASP A 97 9.27 -24.18 24.15
CA ASP A 97 9.07 -22.97 24.97
C ASP A 97 7.90 -22.11 24.51
N SER A 98 7.02 -22.64 23.63
CA SER A 98 5.92 -21.97 22.96
C SER A 98 6.33 -21.10 21.76
N LEU A 99 7.61 -20.95 21.45
CA LEU A 99 8.12 -20.24 20.29
C LEU A 99 9.03 -21.13 19.44
N GLN A 100 9.87 -21.94 20.10
CA GLN A 100 10.84 -22.80 19.44
C GLN A 100 10.72 -24.24 19.93
N LEU A 101 10.80 -25.16 18.98
CA LEU A 101 10.83 -26.59 19.19
C LEU A 101 12.26 -27.09 18.94
N THR A 102 13.00 -27.42 20.02
CA THR A 102 14.35 -27.95 19.95
C THR A 102 14.30 -29.47 20.04
N ILE A 103 14.74 -30.16 19.01
CA ILE A 103 14.64 -31.59 18.84
C ILE A 103 16.04 -32.23 18.90
N THR A 104 16.21 -33.26 19.75
CA THR A 104 17.40 -34.11 19.75
C THR A 104 17.20 -35.25 18.74
N LEU A 105 17.98 -35.24 17.67
CA LEU A 105 17.93 -36.28 16.63
C LEU A 105 18.45 -37.63 17.15
N ASP A 106 18.10 -38.72 16.48
CA ASP A 106 18.47 -40.10 16.88
C ASP A 106 19.94 -40.42 16.68
N LYS A 107 20.68 -39.60 15.93
CA LYS A 107 22.14 -39.63 15.76
C LYS A 107 22.65 -38.23 15.30
N THR A 108 23.96 -38.08 15.27
CA THR A 108 24.60 -36.93 14.58
C THR A 108 24.52 -37.19 13.07
N TYR A 109 23.97 -36.18 12.34
CA TYR A 109 23.91 -36.18 10.88
C TYR A 109 24.97 -35.24 10.31
N THR A 110 25.47 -35.59 9.13
CA THR A 110 26.40 -34.78 8.34
C THR A 110 25.67 -34.06 7.21
N LYS A 111 26.32 -33.08 6.57
CA LYS A 111 25.75 -32.33 5.44
C LYS A 111 25.31 -33.19 4.24
N ASN A 112 25.82 -34.42 4.13
CA ASN A 112 25.50 -35.31 3.04
C ASN A 112 24.36 -36.31 3.39
N GLU A 113 23.82 -36.22 4.60
CA GLU A 113 22.80 -37.14 5.10
C GLU A 113 21.47 -36.42 5.28
N LYS A 114 20.48 -36.79 4.46
CA LYS A 114 19.10 -36.30 4.63
C LYS A 114 18.39 -37.13 5.70
N TYR A 115 17.50 -36.47 6.44
CA TYR A 115 16.60 -37.08 7.40
C TYR A 115 15.23 -36.41 7.35
N THR A 116 14.19 -37.11 7.82
CA THR A 116 12.81 -36.55 7.87
C THR A 116 12.30 -36.59 9.30
N VAL A 117 11.90 -35.42 9.81
CA VAL A 117 11.22 -35.30 11.09
C VAL A 117 9.72 -35.19 10.84
N TYR A 118 8.97 -36.01 11.59
CA TYR A 118 7.51 -35.94 11.66
C TYR A 118 7.08 -35.26 12.93
N ILE A 119 6.09 -34.36 12.81
CA ILE A 119 5.53 -33.63 13.93
C ILE A 119 4.01 -33.63 13.80
N LYS A 120 3.32 -34.07 14.88
CA LYS A 120 1.86 -33.97 15.01
C LYS A 120 1.55 -32.86 16.01
N TYR A 121 0.67 -31.94 15.65
CA TYR A 121 0.43 -30.73 16.43
C TYR A 121 -0.99 -30.17 16.21
N THR A 122 -1.38 -29.22 17.08
CA THR A 122 -2.54 -28.34 16.87
C THR A 122 -2.05 -26.90 16.92
N ALA A 123 -2.25 -26.17 15.82
CA ALA A 123 -1.99 -24.73 15.76
C ALA A 123 -3.21 -23.96 16.27
N LYS A 124 -2.94 -22.93 17.10
CA LYS A 124 -3.95 -22.11 17.79
C LYS A 124 -3.68 -20.61 17.53
N PRO A 125 -3.89 -20.13 16.28
CA PRO A 125 -3.48 -18.78 15.88
C PRO A 125 -4.11 -17.67 16.74
N ASN A 126 -5.34 -17.86 17.21
CA ASN A 126 -6.04 -16.86 18.04
C ASN A 126 -5.50 -16.77 19.48
N ASP A 127 -4.79 -17.79 19.97
CA ASP A 127 -4.14 -17.80 21.29
C ASP A 127 -2.75 -17.14 21.24
N TYR A 128 -2.15 -17.04 20.05
CA TYR A 128 -0.86 -16.40 19.82
C TYR A 128 -1.03 -14.87 19.73
N LYS A 129 -0.38 -14.15 20.65
CA LYS A 129 -0.37 -12.68 20.66
C LYS A 129 0.79 -12.18 19.81
N ALA A 130 0.52 -11.96 18.56
CA ALA A 130 1.46 -11.34 17.63
C ALA A 130 1.40 -9.82 17.74
N LYS A 131 2.54 -9.17 17.50
CA LYS A 131 2.59 -7.73 17.30
C LYS A 131 2.51 -7.46 15.79
N GLY A 132 1.58 -6.61 15.37
CA GLY A 132 1.51 -6.11 14.00
C GLY A 132 2.35 -4.86 13.79
N SER A 133 2.40 -4.41 12.54
CA SER A 133 3.01 -3.16 12.08
C SER A 133 1.97 -2.24 11.43
N ALA A 134 2.41 -1.13 10.84
CA ALA A 134 1.55 -0.28 10.03
C ALA A 134 1.16 -0.96 8.69
N ALA A 135 2.02 -1.83 8.16
CA ALA A 135 1.77 -2.54 6.90
C ALA A 135 1.01 -3.86 7.11
N ILE A 136 1.34 -4.61 8.17
CA ILE A 136 0.69 -5.88 8.54
C ILE A 136 0.12 -5.71 9.94
N THR A 137 -1.17 -5.39 10.03
CA THR A 137 -1.81 -4.97 11.28
C THR A 137 -1.97 -6.07 12.33
N ASP A 138 -1.92 -7.33 11.91
CA ASP A 138 -1.97 -8.52 12.78
C ASP A 138 -1.11 -9.63 12.18
N ALA A 139 -0.26 -10.29 12.97
CA ALA A 139 0.72 -11.28 12.50
C ALA A 139 0.45 -12.70 13.07
N LYS A 140 -0.82 -13.14 13.14
CA LYS A 140 -1.22 -14.47 13.60
C LYS A 140 -0.93 -15.61 12.62
N GLY A 141 -0.56 -15.31 11.39
CA GLY A 141 -0.19 -16.30 10.37
C GLY A 141 -1.34 -17.08 9.73
N LEU A 142 -2.37 -17.47 10.47
CA LEU A 142 -3.55 -18.21 9.99
C LEU A 142 -4.83 -17.53 10.52
N TYR A 143 -5.76 -17.25 9.63
CA TYR A 143 -6.95 -16.45 9.92
C TYR A 143 -8.22 -17.19 9.53
N PHE A 144 -9.24 -17.08 10.39
CA PHE A 144 -10.58 -17.62 10.19
C PHE A 144 -11.57 -16.47 10.17
N THR A 145 -12.03 -16.10 9.00
CA THR A 145 -13.07 -15.07 8.84
C THR A 145 -14.43 -15.70 8.89
N ASN A 146 -15.30 -15.19 9.77
CA ASN A 146 -16.67 -15.68 9.97
C ASN A 146 -16.79 -17.22 9.99
N PRO A 147 -16.02 -17.93 10.83
CA PRO A 147 -15.90 -19.39 10.75
C PRO A 147 -17.21 -20.13 10.98
N LEU A 148 -18.14 -19.58 11.78
CA LEU A 148 -19.44 -20.18 12.08
C LEU A 148 -20.56 -19.72 11.12
N GLY A 149 -20.28 -18.79 10.19
CA GLY A 149 -21.27 -18.24 9.25
C GLY A 149 -22.40 -17.45 9.95
N THR A 150 -22.14 -16.86 11.10
CA THR A 150 -23.12 -16.10 11.89
C THR A 150 -23.35 -14.70 11.31
N ASP A 151 -22.30 -14.07 10.79
CA ASP A 151 -22.43 -12.82 10.05
C ASP A 151 -22.89 -13.10 8.62
N LYS A 152 -24.12 -12.64 8.28
CA LYS A 152 -24.72 -12.85 6.96
C LYS A 152 -24.11 -11.96 5.87
N ASN A 153 -23.37 -10.94 6.25
CA ASN A 153 -22.72 -10.01 5.34
C ASN A 153 -21.28 -10.40 4.99
N LYS A 154 -20.75 -11.46 5.63
CA LYS A 154 -19.39 -11.93 5.41
C LYS A 154 -19.36 -13.40 5.00
N PRO A 155 -18.60 -13.79 3.97
CA PRO A 155 -18.36 -15.19 3.67
C PRO A 155 -17.51 -15.85 4.76
N THR A 156 -17.61 -17.17 4.89
CA THR A 156 -16.66 -17.97 5.66
C THR A 156 -15.41 -18.19 4.82
N GLN A 157 -14.26 -17.74 5.34
CA GLN A 157 -12.98 -17.88 4.67
C GLN A 157 -11.88 -18.31 5.65
N ILE A 158 -10.87 -18.99 5.16
CA ILE A 158 -9.59 -19.21 5.82
C ILE A 158 -8.51 -18.71 4.86
N TRP A 159 -7.53 -17.97 5.37
CA TRP A 159 -6.35 -17.55 4.63
C TRP A 159 -5.14 -17.43 5.54
N THR A 160 -3.93 -17.52 4.95
CA THR A 160 -2.67 -17.38 5.68
C THR A 160 -1.91 -16.14 5.25
N GLN A 161 -1.17 -15.54 6.20
CA GLN A 161 -0.19 -14.48 6.00
C GLN A 161 1.12 -14.92 6.63
N GLY A 162 2.12 -15.26 5.79
CA GLY A 162 3.39 -15.78 6.26
C GLY A 162 4.42 -14.72 6.59
N GLU A 163 4.40 -13.61 5.91
CA GLU A 163 5.34 -12.51 6.12
C GLU A 163 5.03 -11.78 7.43
N THR A 164 6.05 -11.50 8.26
CA THR A 164 7.47 -11.78 8.08
C THR A 164 7.86 -13.22 8.44
N GLU A 165 7.48 -13.74 9.59
CA GLU A 165 7.68 -15.09 10.13
C GLU A 165 6.38 -15.62 10.76
N GLY A 166 5.24 -15.41 10.06
CA GLY A 166 3.91 -15.87 10.50
C GLY A 166 3.63 -17.33 10.15
N THR A 167 4.38 -17.93 9.23
CA THR A 167 4.20 -19.32 8.82
C THR A 167 4.39 -20.27 9.98
N SER A 168 5.33 -19.99 10.87
CA SER A 168 5.59 -20.79 12.07
C SER A 168 4.50 -20.75 13.14
N VAL A 169 3.43 -19.95 12.97
CA VAL A 169 2.24 -20.00 13.83
C VAL A 169 1.31 -21.17 13.45
N TRP A 170 1.37 -21.66 12.21
CA TRP A 170 0.46 -22.72 11.74
C TRP A 170 1.16 -23.97 11.19
N ILE A 171 2.49 -23.94 11.00
CA ILE A 171 3.31 -25.12 10.71
C ILE A 171 4.67 -24.99 11.41
N PRO A 172 5.15 -26.00 12.19
CA PRO A 172 6.51 -26.00 12.75
C PRO A 172 7.52 -26.04 11.58
N ILE A 173 8.41 -25.03 11.46
CA ILE A 173 9.33 -24.90 10.31
C ILE A 173 10.53 -24.02 10.68
N ILE A 174 11.57 -23.99 9.86
CA ILE A 174 12.61 -22.95 9.93
C ILE A 174 12.07 -21.74 9.16
N ASP A 175 11.43 -20.80 9.85
CA ASP A 175 10.72 -19.67 9.27
C ASP A 175 11.67 -18.48 9.01
N LYS A 176 12.57 -18.67 8.07
CA LYS A 176 13.59 -17.68 7.68
C LYS A 176 13.63 -17.49 6.16
N THR A 177 13.91 -16.29 5.72
CA THR A 177 13.97 -15.94 4.29
C THR A 177 15.08 -16.69 3.54
N ASN A 178 16.15 -17.08 4.24
CA ASN A 178 17.28 -17.82 3.68
C ASN A 178 17.05 -19.34 3.53
N GLN A 179 15.84 -19.82 3.79
CA GLN A 179 15.41 -21.18 3.50
C GLN A 179 14.62 -21.23 2.20
N LYS A 180 14.84 -22.27 1.40
CA LYS A 180 14.07 -22.57 0.19
C LYS A 180 13.72 -24.05 0.22
N THR A 181 12.43 -24.38 0.07
CA THR A 181 11.91 -25.75 0.19
C THR A 181 10.83 -26.01 -0.84
N THR A 182 10.75 -27.22 -1.34
CA THR A 182 9.60 -27.71 -2.09
C THR A 182 8.45 -28.02 -1.14
N GLN A 183 7.20 -28.00 -1.62
CA GLN A 183 6.00 -28.07 -0.78
C GLN A 183 5.01 -29.11 -1.29
N GLU A 184 4.37 -29.83 -0.36
CA GLU A 184 3.22 -30.71 -0.62
C GLU A 184 2.20 -30.56 0.51
N PHE A 185 1.02 -30.01 0.21
CA PHE A 185 -0.05 -29.76 1.19
C PHE A 185 -1.29 -30.61 0.88
N HIS A 186 -1.71 -31.39 1.86
CA HIS A 186 -2.89 -32.24 1.87
C HIS A 186 -3.95 -31.58 2.76
N LEU A 187 -4.91 -30.87 2.17
CA LEU A 187 -5.90 -30.06 2.87
C LEU A 187 -7.25 -30.77 2.89
N THR A 188 -7.75 -31.12 4.07
CA THR A 188 -9.14 -31.59 4.23
C THR A 188 -10.06 -30.39 4.43
N VAL A 189 -10.94 -30.15 3.45
CA VAL A 189 -11.82 -28.99 3.41
C VAL A 189 -13.29 -29.39 3.25
N PRO A 190 -14.27 -28.60 3.73
CA PRO A 190 -15.69 -28.82 3.41
C PRO A 190 -15.91 -28.82 1.90
N SER A 191 -16.67 -29.80 1.38
CA SER A 191 -16.87 -30.00 -0.08
C SER A 191 -17.53 -28.80 -0.76
N LYS A 192 -18.22 -27.94 -0.01
CA LYS A 192 -18.86 -26.72 -0.51
C LYS A 192 -17.88 -25.57 -0.78
N TYR A 193 -16.66 -25.60 -0.26
CA TYR A 193 -15.65 -24.58 -0.44
C TYR A 193 -14.60 -24.99 -1.47
N VAL A 194 -13.95 -24.04 -2.11
CA VAL A 194 -12.74 -24.26 -2.90
C VAL A 194 -11.51 -24.02 -2.04
N SER A 195 -10.38 -24.64 -2.40
CA SER A 195 -9.09 -24.35 -1.80
C SER A 195 -8.13 -23.81 -2.85
N LEU A 196 -7.15 -23.00 -2.40
CA LEU A 196 -6.00 -22.54 -3.18
C LEU A 196 -4.75 -22.68 -2.32
N SER A 197 -3.65 -23.14 -2.94
CA SER A 197 -2.33 -23.13 -2.33
C SER A 197 -1.26 -22.93 -3.42
N ASN A 198 0.00 -22.90 -3.01
CA ASN A 198 1.14 -22.81 -3.92
C ASN A 198 1.23 -24.05 -4.83
N GLY A 199 1.73 -23.85 -6.06
CA GLY A 199 1.89 -24.93 -7.04
C GLY A 199 0.57 -25.40 -7.65
N LEU A 200 0.50 -26.67 -8.02
CA LEU A 200 -0.62 -27.29 -8.73
C LEU A 200 -1.51 -28.13 -7.81
N LEU A 201 -2.82 -28.11 -8.07
CA LEU A 201 -3.76 -29.04 -7.48
C LEU A 201 -3.63 -30.39 -8.21
N VAL A 202 -2.92 -31.32 -7.62
CA VAL A 202 -2.58 -32.60 -8.28
C VAL A 202 -3.58 -33.71 -8.00
N LYS A 203 -4.40 -33.58 -6.93
CA LYS A 203 -5.39 -34.61 -6.57
C LYS A 203 -6.53 -34.01 -5.76
N GLN A 204 -7.75 -34.49 -6.02
CA GLN A 204 -8.93 -34.22 -5.19
C GLN A 204 -9.63 -35.57 -4.91
N VAL A 205 -10.02 -35.81 -3.67
CA VAL A 205 -10.71 -37.01 -3.23
C VAL A 205 -11.89 -36.61 -2.34
N ASP A 206 -13.10 -37.01 -2.75
CA ASP A 206 -14.29 -36.87 -1.92
C ASP A 206 -14.29 -37.92 -0.79
N ASN A 207 -14.28 -37.47 0.46
CA ASN A 207 -14.28 -38.33 1.65
C ASN A 207 -15.66 -38.92 1.98
N LYS A 208 -16.69 -38.60 1.23
CA LYS A 208 -18.09 -39.10 1.40
C LYS A 208 -18.73 -38.72 2.76
N ASN A 209 -18.18 -37.73 3.45
CA ASN A 209 -18.68 -37.21 4.73
C ASN A 209 -18.90 -35.70 4.73
N GLY A 210 -19.07 -35.08 3.55
CA GLY A 210 -19.23 -33.64 3.40
C GLY A 210 -17.90 -32.88 3.34
N THR A 211 -16.78 -33.60 3.35
CA THR A 211 -15.43 -33.05 3.14
C THR A 211 -14.75 -33.70 1.95
N ARG A 212 -13.71 -33.04 1.46
CA ARG A 212 -12.81 -33.63 0.46
C ARG A 212 -11.37 -33.33 0.84
N LEU A 213 -10.45 -34.13 0.31
CA LEU A 213 -9.03 -33.95 0.38
C LEU A 213 -8.54 -33.29 -0.91
N ASP A 214 -7.92 -32.12 -0.81
CA ASP A 214 -7.23 -31.43 -1.89
C ASP A 214 -5.72 -31.55 -1.68
N VAL A 215 -4.98 -32.03 -2.68
CA VAL A 215 -3.52 -32.18 -2.64
C VAL A 215 -2.88 -31.15 -3.56
N TRP A 216 -2.17 -30.21 -2.98
CA TRP A 216 -1.41 -29.17 -3.66
C TRP A 216 0.09 -29.49 -3.65
N LYS A 217 0.79 -29.26 -4.75
CA LYS A 217 2.20 -29.59 -4.87
C LYS A 217 2.97 -28.47 -5.58
N MET A 218 4.09 -28.08 -4.97
CA MET A 218 5.03 -27.10 -5.47
C MET A 218 6.42 -27.75 -5.54
N ASP A 219 6.86 -28.11 -6.76
CA ASP A 219 8.13 -28.79 -6.98
C ASP A 219 9.32 -27.81 -7.07
N GLN A 220 9.05 -26.52 -7.23
CA GLN A 220 10.07 -25.49 -7.25
C GLN A 220 10.29 -24.95 -5.84
N PRO A 221 11.54 -24.80 -5.38
CA PRO A 221 11.79 -24.35 -4.01
C PRO A 221 11.53 -22.87 -3.83
N HIS A 222 10.82 -22.52 -2.75
CA HIS A 222 10.50 -21.16 -2.35
C HIS A 222 10.59 -20.97 -0.85
N ALA A 223 10.58 -19.71 -0.38
CA ALA A 223 10.74 -19.41 1.03
C ALA A 223 9.48 -19.76 1.85
N PRO A 224 9.62 -20.18 3.11
CA PRO A 224 8.48 -20.54 3.96
C PRO A 224 7.44 -19.42 4.16
N TYR A 225 7.85 -18.15 4.25
CA TYR A 225 6.93 -17.05 4.44
C TYR A 225 5.94 -16.88 3.27
N LEU A 226 6.26 -17.46 2.10
CA LEU A 226 5.43 -17.46 0.90
C LEU A 226 4.43 -18.63 0.84
N PHE A 227 4.38 -19.46 1.85
CA PHE A 227 3.41 -20.56 1.93
C PHE A 227 1.99 -20.01 2.08
N PHE A 228 1.07 -20.55 1.30
CA PHE A 228 -0.29 -20.07 1.26
C PHE A 228 -1.33 -21.18 1.37
N ILE A 229 -2.36 -20.91 2.14
CA ILE A 229 -3.62 -21.66 2.19
C ILE A 229 -4.76 -20.65 2.10
N GLY A 230 -5.62 -20.79 1.09
CA GLY A 230 -6.87 -20.05 0.94
C GLY A 230 -8.03 -21.01 0.81
N ILE A 231 -9.11 -20.83 1.60
CA ILE A 231 -10.30 -21.68 1.56
C ILE A 231 -11.54 -20.79 1.68
N GLY A 232 -12.55 -21.00 0.82
CA GLY A 232 -13.78 -20.22 0.87
C GLY A 232 -14.73 -20.54 -0.27
N ASP A 233 -15.85 -19.81 -0.30
CA ASP A 233 -16.86 -19.92 -1.34
C ASP A 233 -16.62 -18.91 -2.46
N TYR A 234 -15.65 -19.19 -3.32
CA TYR A 234 -15.25 -18.32 -4.43
C TYR A 234 -15.78 -18.80 -5.77
N ALA A 235 -16.04 -17.83 -6.66
CA ALA A 235 -16.03 -18.06 -8.10
C ALA A 235 -14.58 -18.11 -8.60
N ILE A 236 -14.31 -18.97 -9.58
CA ILE A 236 -12.97 -19.14 -10.17
C ILE A 236 -13.04 -18.74 -11.64
N VAL A 237 -12.49 -17.60 -11.98
CA VAL A 237 -12.42 -17.13 -13.36
C VAL A 237 -11.07 -17.52 -13.95
N LYS A 238 -11.10 -18.31 -15.03
CA LYS A 238 -9.89 -18.84 -15.68
C LYS A 238 -9.37 -17.91 -16.75
N ASP A 239 -8.05 -17.85 -16.84
CA ASP A 239 -7.30 -17.17 -17.88
C ASP A 239 -6.06 -17.98 -18.24
N SER A 240 -5.19 -17.50 -19.12
CA SER A 240 -3.96 -18.21 -19.48
C SER A 240 -2.88 -17.28 -20.01
N TYR A 241 -1.62 -17.67 -19.81
CA TYR A 241 -0.46 -17.02 -20.40
C TYR A 241 0.59 -18.04 -20.80
N LYS A 242 0.94 -18.14 -22.09
CA LYS A 242 1.94 -19.08 -22.63
C LYS A 242 1.74 -20.53 -22.14
N GLY A 243 0.49 -20.99 -22.09
CA GLY A 243 0.13 -22.34 -21.65
C GLY A 243 0.12 -22.56 -20.13
N LYS A 244 0.44 -21.54 -19.33
CA LYS A 244 0.29 -21.56 -17.88
C LYS A 244 -1.13 -21.15 -17.52
N GLU A 245 -1.75 -21.85 -16.55
CA GLU A 245 -3.07 -21.48 -16.05
C GLU A 245 -2.97 -20.22 -15.18
N LEU A 246 -3.84 -19.27 -15.45
CA LEU A 246 -4.10 -18.13 -14.58
C LEU A 246 -5.51 -18.25 -14.01
N THR A 247 -5.69 -18.00 -12.71
CA THR A 247 -6.99 -18.12 -12.05
C THR A 247 -7.22 -16.96 -11.08
N TYR A 248 -8.45 -16.44 -11.11
CA TYR A 248 -8.90 -15.36 -10.24
C TYR A 248 -9.98 -15.90 -9.32
N TYR A 249 -9.67 -16.03 -8.03
CA TYR A 249 -10.59 -16.46 -6.97
C TYR A 249 -11.21 -15.21 -6.37
N ILE A 250 -12.48 -14.99 -6.68
CA ILE A 250 -13.21 -13.78 -6.33
C ILE A 250 -14.58 -14.16 -5.73
N GLU A 251 -15.12 -13.31 -4.87
CA GLU A 251 -16.47 -13.56 -4.37
C GLU A 251 -17.48 -13.55 -5.51
N LYS A 252 -18.50 -14.41 -5.41
CA LYS A 252 -19.44 -14.70 -6.52
C LYS A 252 -20.14 -13.47 -7.07
N GLU A 253 -20.38 -12.46 -6.24
CA GLU A 253 -21.03 -11.21 -6.69
C GLU A 253 -20.14 -10.42 -7.68
N TYR A 254 -18.81 -10.60 -7.62
CA TYR A 254 -17.84 -9.92 -8.50
C TYR A 254 -17.38 -10.78 -9.69
N GLU A 255 -17.87 -12.01 -9.85
CA GLU A 255 -17.47 -12.92 -10.93
C GLU A 255 -17.48 -12.27 -12.31
N LYS A 256 -18.58 -11.52 -12.61
CA LYS A 256 -18.76 -10.87 -13.91
C LYS A 256 -17.76 -9.76 -14.23
N VAL A 257 -17.12 -9.22 -13.21
CA VAL A 257 -16.15 -8.12 -13.32
C VAL A 257 -14.71 -8.56 -13.08
N ALA A 258 -14.48 -9.81 -12.68
CA ALA A 258 -13.14 -10.33 -12.37
C ALA A 258 -12.10 -10.04 -13.46
N ARG A 259 -12.48 -10.18 -14.76
CA ARG A 259 -11.58 -9.86 -15.88
C ARG A 259 -11.35 -8.36 -16.09
N LYS A 260 -12.20 -7.49 -15.56
CA LYS A 260 -11.94 -6.05 -15.55
C LYS A 260 -10.94 -5.67 -14.45
N ILE A 261 -10.91 -6.45 -13.37
CA ILE A 261 -9.99 -6.24 -12.25
C ILE A 261 -8.61 -6.84 -12.59
N TYR A 262 -8.56 -8.11 -12.94
CA TYR A 262 -7.30 -8.88 -13.08
C TYR A 262 -6.86 -9.10 -14.53
N GLY A 263 -7.66 -8.73 -15.52
CA GLY A 263 -7.46 -9.14 -16.90
C GLY A 263 -6.21 -8.58 -17.59
N ASN A 264 -5.52 -7.60 -16.99
CA ASN A 264 -4.23 -7.12 -17.47
C ASN A 264 -3.05 -8.00 -17.03
N THR A 265 -3.28 -9.00 -16.14
CA THR A 265 -2.21 -9.90 -15.65
C THR A 265 -1.41 -10.58 -16.80
N PRO A 266 -2.01 -11.13 -17.87
CA PRO A 266 -1.24 -11.68 -18.99
C PRO A 266 -0.35 -10.64 -19.70
N ALA A 267 -0.83 -9.41 -19.84
CA ALA A 267 -0.07 -8.31 -20.47
C ALA A 267 1.08 -7.85 -19.56
N MET A 268 0.85 -7.77 -18.23
CA MET A 268 1.90 -7.49 -17.25
C MET A 268 2.99 -8.56 -17.30
N MET A 269 2.62 -9.85 -17.32
CA MET A 269 3.58 -10.95 -17.45
C MET A 269 4.43 -10.82 -18.72
N ALA A 270 3.79 -10.53 -19.87
CA ALA A 270 4.50 -10.36 -21.12
C ALA A 270 5.49 -9.19 -21.09
N PHE A 271 5.08 -8.09 -20.48
CA PHE A 271 5.92 -6.92 -20.32
C PHE A 271 7.10 -7.20 -19.40
N TYR A 272 6.89 -7.79 -18.23
CA TYR A 272 7.95 -8.07 -17.26
C TYR A 272 8.93 -9.12 -17.79
N GLU A 273 8.46 -10.19 -18.43
CA GLU A 273 9.35 -11.13 -19.11
C GLU A 273 10.24 -10.44 -20.15
N LYS A 274 9.66 -9.53 -20.92
CA LYS A 274 10.38 -8.78 -21.97
C LYS A 274 11.50 -7.93 -21.38
N ILE A 275 11.20 -7.12 -20.34
CA ILE A 275 12.19 -6.20 -19.77
C ILE A 275 13.24 -6.91 -18.92
N LEU A 276 12.87 -7.99 -18.24
CA LEU A 276 13.79 -8.76 -17.39
C LEU A 276 14.60 -9.80 -18.17
N GLY A 277 14.13 -10.21 -19.36
CA GLY A 277 14.74 -11.31 -20.10
C GLY A 277 14.69 -12.65 -19.37
N VAL A 278 13.83 -12.79 -18.36
CA VAL A 278 13.61 -14.00 -17.56
C VAL A 278 12.13 -14.38 -17.65
N ASN A 279 11.83 -15.54 -18.21
CA ASN A 279 10.46 -16.02 -18.31
C ASN A 279 9.83 -16.16 -16.92
N PHE A 280 8.48 -16.05 -16.84
CA PHE A 280 7.74 -16.32 -15.61
C PHE A 280 8.10 -17.71 -15.08
N PRO A 281 8.73 -17.81 -13.89
CA PRO A 281 9.44 -19.02 -13.50
C PRO A 281 8.54 -20.15 -13.00
N TRP A 282 7.27 -19.86 -12.66
CA TRP A 282 6.38 -20.75 -11.93
C TRP A 282 5.41 -21.51 -12.83
N VAL A 283 4.79 -22.55 -12.26
CA VAL A 283 3.92 -23.49 -12.99
C VAL A 283 2.53 -22.95 -13.30
N LYS A 284 2.04 -22.01 -12.48
CA LYS A 284 0.75 -21.31 -12.63
C LYS A 284 0.84 -19.94 -11.97
N TYR A 285 -0.23 -19.14 -12.08
CA TYR A 285 -0.42 -17.96 -11.24
C TYR A 285 -1.89 -17.81 -10.86
N ALA A 286 -2.17 -17.67 -9.57
CA ALA A 286 -3.50 -17.43 -9.05
C ALA A 286 -3.53 -16.15 -8.23
N GLN A 287 -4.66 -15.46 -8.24
CA GLN A 287 -4.94 -14.31 -7.40
C GLN A 287 -6.23 -14.57 -6.63
N ILE A 288 -6.25 -14.28 -5.36
CA ILE A 288 -7.40 -14.51 -4.47
C ILE A 288 -7.63 -13.28 -3.60
N SER A 289 -8.89 -12.97 -3.28
CA SER A 289 -9.24 -11.91 -2.33
C SER A 289 -9.57 -12.49 -0.95
N GLY A 290 -9.09 -11.84 0.11
CA GLY A 290 -9.37 -12.22 1.51
C GLY A 290 -10.11 -11.14 2.27
N ARG A 291 -11.25 -11.49 2.87
CA ARG A 291 -12.01 -10.61 3.76
C ARG A 291 -11.25 -10.35 5.06
N ASP A 292 -11.36 -9.12 5.55
CA ASP A 292 -10.67 -8.66 6.76
C ASP A 292 -9.15 -8.87 6.69
N TYR A 293 -8.57 -8.80 5.49
CA TYR A 293 -7.15 -9.01 5.31
C TYR A 293 -6.33 -7.96 6.04
N VAL A 294 -5.22 -8.38 6.60
CA VAL A 294 -4.40 -7.57 7.54
C VAL A 294 -3.41 -6.65 6.86
N SER A 295 -3.34 -6.66 5.52
CA SER A 295 -2.48 -5.81 4.69
C SER A 295 -3.18 -5.43 3.37
N GLY A 296 -2.48 -4.83 2.42
CA GLY A 296 -2.98 -4.54 1.08
C GLY A 296 -3.04 -5.78 0.19
N ALA A 297 -1.90 -6.45 0.03
CA ALA A 297 -1.76 -7.69 -0.71
C ALA A 297 -0.52 -8.47 -0.23
N MET A 298 -0.27 -9.65 -0.80
CA MET A 298 0.84 -10.54 -0.47
C MET A 298 1.19 -11.43 -1.66
N GLU A 299 2.44 -11.48 -1.99
CA GLU A 299 3.02 -12.14 -3.16
C GLU A 299 3.10 -13.66 -3.09
N ASN A 300 2.48 -14.35 -2.16
CA ASN A 300 2.64 -15.81 -1.96
C ASN A 300 2.86 -16.56 -3.28
N THR A 301 3.96 -17.26 -3.41
CA THR A 301 4.43 -17.86 -4.67
C THR A 301 3.32 -18.61 -5.39
N THR A 302 2.98 -18.20 -6.60
CA THR A 302 1.90 -18.73 -7.45
C THR A 302 0.46 -18.49 -6.95
N ALA A 303 0.27 -17.84 -5.82
CA ALA A 303 -1.05 -17.68 -5.16
C ALA A 303 -1.16 -16.37 -4.40
N THR A 304 -1.05 -15.25 -5.10
CA THR A 304 -1.13 -13.89 -4.55
C THR A 304 -2.46 -13.66 -3.83
N LEU A 305 -2.38 -13.16 -2.59
CA LEU A 305 -3.54 -12.76 -1.80
C LEU A 305 -3.71 -11.23 -1.87
N HIS A 306 -4.90 -10.77 -2.18
CA HIS A 306 -5.28 -9.36 -2.12
C HIS A 306 -6.29 -9.11 -1.00
N SER A 307 -6.31 -7.91 -0.45
CA SER A 307 -7.42 -7.43 0.36
C SER A 307 -8.74 -7.49 -0.41
N ASP A 308 -9.84 -7.69 0.28
CA ASP A 308 -11.18 -7.69 -0.33
C ASP A 308 -11.54 -6.34 -1.00
N ALA A 309 -10.82 -5.26 -0.69
CA ALA A 309 -10.93 -3.98 -1.36
C ALA A 309 -10.58 -4.02 -2.86
N VAL A 310 -9.85 -5.04 -3.33
CA VAL A 310 -9.61 -5.27 -4.77
C VAL A 310 -10.89 -5.55 -5.53
N GLN A 311 -11.93 -6.04 -4.84
CA GLN A 311 -13.23 -6.41 -5.40
C GLN A 311 -14.07 -5.15 -5.65
N GLN A 312 -13.95 -4.62 -6.85
CA GLN A 312 -14.70 -3.46 -7.31
C GLN A 312 -15.89 -3.89 -8.19
N ASP A 313 -17.04 -3.25 -8.03
CA ASP A 313 -18.19 -3.50 -8.90
C ASP A 313 -18.02 -2.82 -10.28
N ALA A 314 -18.95 -3.13 -11.20
CA ALA A 314 -18.88 -2.62 -12.57
C ALA A 314 -18.91 -1.08 -12.66
N ARG A 315 -19.54 -0.42 -11.71
CA ARG A 315 -19.69 1.03 -11.66
C ARG A 315 -18.47 1.71 -11.04
N GLU A 316 -17.85 1.08 -10.04
CA GLU A 316 -16.54 1.51 -9.50
C GLU A 316 -15.47 1.48 -10.58
N LEU A 317 -15.47 0.43 -11.41
CA LEU A 317 -14.53 0.24 -12.52
C LEU A 317 -14.76 1.17 -13.72
N VAL A 318 -15.84 1.97 -13.72
CA VAL A 318 -16.00 3.09 -14.67
C VAL A 318 -15.05 4.24 -14.34
N ASP A 319 -14.78 4.47 -13.07
CA ASP A 319 -13.84 5.50 -12.65
C ASP A 319 -12.40 5.07 -12.98
N GLU A 320 -11.97 3.96 -12.43
CA GLU A 320 -10.69 3.29 -12.70
C GLU A 320 -10.61 1.94 -11.98
N ASN A 321 -9.68 1.08 -12.39
CA ASN A 321 -9.24 -0.04 -11.57
C ASN A 321 -8.22 0.47 -10.53
N ALA A 322 -8.67 0.82 -9.34
CA ALA A 322 -7.82 1.40 -8.29
C ALA A 322 -6.70 0.47 -7.79
N TRP A 323 -6.77 -0.82 -8.14
CA TRP A 323 -5.83 -1.84 -7.67
C TRP A 323 -4.86 -2.33 -8.75
N GLU A 324 -4.90 -1.75 -9.95
CA GLU A 324 -4.06 -2.21 -11.07
C GLU A 324 -2.56 -2.11 -10.75
N SER A 325 -2.12 -1.01 -10.13
CA SER A 325 -0.73 -0.85 -9.68
C SER A 325 -0.33 -1.88 -8.62
N THR A 326 -1.24 -2.20 -7.67
CA THR A 326 -1.00 -3.25 -6.66
C THR A 326 -0.92 -4.62 -7.30
N ILE A 327 -1.79 -4.94 -8.27
CA ILE A 327 -1.72 -6.21 -9.02
C ILE A 327 -0.38 -6.32 -9.77
N ALA A 328 0.11 -5.23 -10.33
CA ALA A 328 1.42 -5.18 -10.99
C ALA A 328 2.57 -5.40 -10.00
N HIS A 329 2.50 -4.78 -8.82
CA HIS A 329 3.43 -4.94 -7.69
C HIS A 329 3.55 -6.40 -7.27
N GLU A 330 2.43 -7.03 -6.92
CA GLU A 330 2.39 -8.43 -6.46
C GLU A 330 2.86 -9.43 -7.53
N LEU A 331 2.54 -9.15 -8.78
CA LEU A 331 3.02 -9.99 -9.87
C LEU A 331 4.54 -9.88 -10.04
N PHE A 332 5.14 -8.69 -9.85
CA PHE A 332 6.57 -8.49 -10.01
C PHE A 332 7.39 -9.21 -8.94
N HIS A 333 6.82 -9.35 -7.75
CA HIS A 333 7.41 -10.17 -6.69
C HIS A 333 7.68 -11.60 -7.10
N GLN A 334 6.96 -12.15 -8.07
CA GLN A 334 7.21 -13.51 -8.56
C GLN A 334 8.64 -13.69 -9.11
N TRP A 335 9.35 -12.58 -9.43
CA TRP A 335 10.79 -12.54 -9.74
C TRP A 335 11.61 -11.96 -8.58
N PHE A 336 11.19 -10.82 -8.01
CA PHE A 336 11.88 -10.12 -6.93
C PHE A 336 11.13 -10.31 -5.60
N GLY A 337 11.50 -11.33 -4.85
CA GLY A 337 10.84 -11.79 -3.63
C GLY A 337 10.71 -13.32 -3.64
N ASP A 338 10.14 -13.90 -4.69
CA ASP A 338 9.87 -15.32 -4.79
C ASP A 338 11.03 -16.09 -5.44
N LEU A 339 11.40 -15.76 -6.68
CA LEU A 339 12.52 -16.40 -7.38
C LEU A 339 13.83 -16.08 -6.70
N VAL A 340 14.07 -14.80 -6.44
CA VAL A 340 15.21 -14.30 -5.66
C VAL A 340 14.66 -13.59 -4.44
N THR A 341 14.83 -14.20 -3.26
CA THR A 341 14.32 -13.69 -1.98
C THR A 341 15.40 -12.95 -1.21
N ALA A 342 15.08 -11.85 -0.55
CA ALA A 342 15.99 -11.17 0.37
C ALA A 342 16.64 -12.16 1.35
N GLU A 343 17.96 -12.09 1.53
CA GLU A 343 18.70 -13.03 2.40
C GLU A 343 18.40 -12.85 3.89
N ASN A 344 17.88 -11.69 4.26
CA ASN A 344 17.35 -11.33 5.57
C ASN A 344 16.46 -10.08 5.43
N TRP A 345 15.72 -9.75 6.46
CA TRP A 345 14.81 -8.61 6.46
C TRP A 345 15.54 -7.26 6.33
N SER A 346 16.83 -7.18 6.69
CA SER A 346 17.67 -5.98 6.46
C SER A 346 17.81 -5.61 4.98
N ASN A 347 17.66 -6.59 4.09
CA ASN A 347 17.70 -6.44 2.64
C ASN A 347 16.32 -6.46 1.98
N LEU A 348 15.25 -6.15 2.71
CA LEU A 348 13.87 -6.14 2.20
C LEU A 348 13.70 -5.32 0.92
N THR A 349 14.54 -4.30 0.74
CA THR A 349 14.59 -3.46 -0.48
C THR A 349 14.72 -4.27 -1.77
N VAL A 350 15.38 -5.45 -1.77
CA VAL A 350 15.51 -6.27 -2.99
C VAL A 350 14.23 -7.03 -3.35
N ASN A 351 13.22 -7.03 -2.47
CA ASN A 351 11.86 -7.44 -2.74
C ASN A 351 11.02 -6.19 -3.04
N GLU A 352 10.78 -5.35 -2.04
CA GLU A 352 9.76 -4.30 -2.04
C GLU A 352 10.06 -3.09 -2.93
N SER A 353 11.34 -2.65 -2.96
CA SER A 353 11.68 -1.52 -3.82
C SER A 353 11.50 -1.84 -5.30
N PHE A 354 11.76 -3.10 -5.69
CA PHE A 354 11.54 -3.56 -7.05
C PHE A 354 10.06 -3.67 -7.40
N ALA A 355 9.25 -4.18 -6.49
CA ALA A 355 7.82 -4.28 -6.66
C ALA A 355 7.16 -2.89 -6.71
N ASP A 356 7.55 -1.95 -5.83
CA ASP A 356 7.11 -0.55 -5.90
C ASP A 356 7.52 0.11 -7.23
N TYR A 357 8.75 -0.12 -7.68
CA TYR A 357 9.21 0.43 -8.96
C TYR A 357 8.50 -0.19 -10.17
N SER A 358 8.06 -1.43 -10.06
CA SER A 358 7.31 -2.10 -11.12
C SER A 358 5.98 -1.41 -11.44
N GLN A 359 5.36 -0.77 -10.45
CA GLN A 359 4.17 0.06 -10.64
C GLN A 359 4.47 1.22 -11.61
N THR A 360 5.59 1.92 -11.39
CA THR A 360 6.06 2.98 -12.32
C THR A 360 6.29 2.43 -13.73
N LEU A 361 6.95 1.27 -13.84
CA LEU A 361 7.24 0.64 -15.14
C LEU A 361 5.97 0.20 -15.86
N TRP A 362 4.98 -0.33 -15.13
CA TRP A 362 3.70 -0.74 -15.72
C TRP A 362 2.87 0.47 -16.16
N GLU A 363 2.78 1.50 -15.34
CA GLU A 363 2.08 2.75 -15.70
C GLU A 363 2.71 3.42 -16.93
N GLU A 364 4.06 3.46 -17.00
CA GLU A 364 4.79 3.95 -18.18
C GLU A 364 4.46 3.14 -19.44
N HIS A 365 4.46 1.80 -19.31
CA HIS A 365 4.19 0.90 -20.43
C HIS A 365 2.74 0.94 -20.90
N SER A 366 1.79 0.92 -19.98
CA SER A 366 0.36 0.75 -20.31
C SER A 366 -0.35 2.05 -20.64
N LYS A 367 0.05 3.17 -19.99
CA LYS A 367 -0.62 4.47 -20.08
C LYS A 367 0.28 5.60 -20.58
N GLY A 368 1.55 5.30 -20.85
CA GLY A 368 2.52 6.25 -21.41
C GLY A 368 3.37 6.99 -20.37
N LYS A 369 4.33 7.75 -20.88
CA LYS A 369 5.40 8.38 -20.09
C LYS A 369 4.88 9.24 -18.94
N ASP A 370 3.88 10.10 -19.18
CA ASP A 370 3.33 10.98 -18.15
C ASP A 370 2.74 10.17 -16.95
N ALA A 371 2.12 9.03 -17.22
CA ALA A 371 1.57 8.17 -16.16
C ALA A 371 2.68 7.53 -15.32
N GLY A 372 3.76 7.02 -15.94
CA GLY A 372 4.92 6.52 -15.23
C GLY A 372 5.63 7.60 -14.40
N GLU A 373 5.83 8.79 -14.96
CA GLU A 373 6.40 9.93 -14.23
C GLU A 373 5.52 10.35 -13.05
N TYR A 374 4.21 10.33 -13.21
CA TYR A 374 3.28 10.63 -12.13
C TYR A 374 3.33 9.59 -11.02
N GLU A 375 3.38 8.29 -11.36
CA GLU A 375 3.54 7.22 -10.37
C GLU A 375 4.85 7.39 -9.59
N ASN A 376 5.95 7.64 -10.30
CA ASN A 376 7.24 7.97 -9.70
C ASN A 376 7.16 9.19 -8.77
N TYR A 377 6.46 10.25 -9.18
CA TYR A 377 6.27 11.47 -8.37
C TYR A 377 5.42 11.21 -7.12
N LYS A 378 4.37 10.41 -7.20
CA LYS A 378 3.58 10.02 -6.01
C LYS A 378 4.47 9.36 -4.95
N GLY A 379 5.31 8.40 -5.36
CA GLY A 379 6.27 7.77 -4.46
C GLY A 379 7.24 8.77 -3.83
N LEU A 380 7.78 9.70 -4.62
CA LEU A 380 8.63 10.79 -4.10
C LEU A 380 7.89 11.61 -3.04
N ARG A 381 6.68 12.06 -3.32
CA ARG A 381 5.87 12.87 -2.41
C ARG A 381 5.54 12.12 -1.11
N ASN A 382 5.21 10.83 -1.22
CA ASN A 382 4.93 10.00 -0.05
C ASN A 382 6.16 9.89 0.85
N TYR A 383 7.34 9.57 0.29
CA TYR A 383 8.58 9.51 1.06
C TYR A 383 8.92 10.85 1.72
N LEU A 384 8.85 11.96 0.98
CA LEU A 384 9.15 13.30 1.51
C LEU A 384 8.15 13.77 2.58
N SER A 385 6.97 13.17 2.67
CA SER A 385 5.96 13.49 3.69
C SER A 385 6.28 12.92 5.08
N SER A 386 7.29 12.04 5.20
CA SER A 386 7.67 11.36 6.45
C SER A 386 9.10 11.72 6.88
N PRO A 387 9.28 12.76 7.69
CA PRO A 387 10.63 13.16 8.17
C PRO A 387 11.36 12.06 8.94
N ALA A 388 10.63 11.23 9.70
CA ALA A 388 11.22 10.14 10.48
C ALA A 388 11.86 9.06 9.57
N ASP A 389 11.29 8.84 8.40
CA ASP A 389 11.83 7.89 7.43
C ASP A 389 13.08 8.43 6.73
N ALA A 390 13.26 9.75 6.67
CA ALA A 390 14.48 10.35 6.11
C ALA A 390 15.75 10.00 6.89
N GLU A 391 15.64 9.57 8.14
CA GLU A 391 16.80 9.21 8.98
C GLU A 391 17.21 7.73 8.84
N LYS A 392 16.48 6.93 8.08
CA LYS A 392 16.72 5.50 7.93
C LYS A 392 17.52 5.17 6.67
N ASP A 393 18.44 4.22 6.79
CA ASP A 393 19.10 3.60 5.64
C ASP A 393 18.14 2.66 4.91
N LEU A 394 18.32 2.47 3.62
CA LEU A 394 17.54 1.53 2.84
C LEU A 394 17.87 0.07 3.22
N VAL A 395 19.14 -0.22 3.42
CA VAL A 395 19.63 -1.49 4.00
C VAL A 395 20.09 -1.20 5.42
N ARG A 396 19.38 -1.71 6.42
CA ARG A 396 19.68 -1.47 7.83
C ARG A 396 19.65 -2.75 8.66
N PHE A 397 20.64 -2.93 9.50
CA PHE A 397 20.82 -4.11 10.35
C PHE A 397 20.43 -3.85 11.81
N TYR A 398 20.15 -2.61 12.16
CA TYR A 398 19.78 -2.21 13.51
C TYR A 398 18.30 -1.76 13.49
N TYR A 399 17.41 -2.65 13.90
CA TYR A 399 15.98 -2.38 14.04
C TYR A 399 15.40 -3.14 15.24
N LYS A 400 14.32 -2.61 15.81
CA LYS A 400 13.70 -3.18 16.99
C LYS A 400 12.92 -4.44 16.66
N ASP A 401 12.11 -4.36 15.63
CA ASP A 401 11.30 -5.46 15.10
C ASP A 401 11.46 -5.52 13.58
N ARG A 402 11.44 -6.73 13.01
CA ARG A 402 11.49 -6.93 11.56
C ARG A 402 10.31 -6.28 10.83
N GLU A 403 9.16 -6.19 11.51
CA GLU A 403 8.00 -5.48 11.00
C GLU A 403 8.28 -3.98 10.78
N ASP A 404 9.26 -3.38 11.47
CA ASP A 404 9.67 -1.99 11.30
C ASP A 404 10.41 -1.75 9.96
N MET A 405 10.70 -2.82 9.19
CA MET A 405 11.30 -2.71 7.84
C MET A 405 10.29 -2.32 6.78
N PHE A 406 8.97 -2.49 7.04
CA PHE A 406 7.88 -2.15 6.12
C PHE A 406 7.50 -0.68 6.28
N ASP A 407 8.19 0.19 5.57
CA ASP A 407 8.03 1.64 5.65
C ASP A 407 8.29 2.32 4.29
N LEU A 408 8.09 3.65 4.24
CA LEU A 408 8.28 4.43 3.01
C LEU A 408 9.72 4.39 2.48
N VAL A 409 10.69 3.92 3.28
CA VAL A 409 12.08 3.75 2.83
C VAL A 409 12.22 2.49 1.99
N SER A 410 11.74 1.34 2.49
CA SER A 410 11.84 0.06 1.77
C SER A 410 11.02 0.06 0.48
N TYR A 411 9.92 0.80 0.42
CA TYR A 411 9.03 0.94 -0.73
C TYR A 411 9.41 2.17 -1.58
N GLN A 412 8.90 3.34 -1.22
CA GLN A 412 8.92 4.54 -2.06
C GLN A 412 10.32 5.12 -2.29
N LYS A 413 11.16 5.22 -1.24
CA LYS A 413 12.56 5.65 -1.43
C LYS A 413 13.29 4.67 -2.32
N GLY A 414 13.17 3.38 -2.04
CA GLY A 414 13.84 2.33 -2.81
C GLY A 414 13.45 2.32 -4.28
N GLY A 415 12.15 2.44 -4.60
CA GLY A 415 11.67 2.57 -5.97
C GLY A 415 12.25 3.79 -6.69
N ARG A 416 12.37 4.92 -5.99
CA ARG A 416 13.01 6.15 -6.55
C ARG A 416 14.50 5.98 -6.76
N VAL A 417 15.17 5.26 -5.87
CA VAL A 417 16.61 4.92 -6.03
C VAL A 417 16.81 4.04 -7.26
N LEU A 418 15.94 3.08 -7.53
CA LEU A 418 15.97 2.26 -8.75
C LEU A 418 15.73 3.10 -10.01
N ASN A 419 14.81 4.06 -9.96
CA ASN A 419 14.58 4.99 -11.07
C ASN A 419 15.83 5.84 -11.37
N MET A 420 16.49 6.38 -10.33
CA MET A 420 17.78 7.08 -10.51
C MET A 420 18.87 6.17 -11.07
N LEU A 421 18.94 4.92 -10.60
CA LEU A 421 19.91 3.95 -11.08
C LEU A 421 19.72 3.61 -12.55
N ARG A 422 18.44 3.38 -12.97
CA ARG A 422 18.07 3.18 -14.38
C ARG A 422 18.53 4.34 -15.24
N HIS A 423 18.27 5.56 -14.80
CA HIS A 423 18.67 6.76 -15.54
C HIS A 423 20.19 6.91 -15.62
N TYR A 424 20.91 6.64 -14.52
CA TYR A 424 22.36 6.77 -14.46
C TYR A 424 23.12 5.79 -15.36
N VAL A 425 22.63 4.54 -15.50
CA VAL A 425 23.30 3.52 -16.32
C VAL A 425 22.69 3.37 -17.70
N GLY A 426 21.46 3.85 -17.92
CA GLY A 426 20.67 3.68 -19.15
C GLY A 426 19.85 2.37 -19.14
N ASP A 427 18.77 2.34 -19.91
CA ASP A 427 17.79 1.23 -19.93
C ASP A 427 18.43 -0.12 -20.24
N GLU A 428 19.26 -0.19 -21.29
CA GLU A 428 19.90 -1.44 -21.71
C GLU A 428 20.74 -2.05 -20.60
N ALA A 429 21.63 -1.26 -20.00
CA ALA A 429 22.50 -1.72 -18.93
C ALA A 429 21.70 -2.02 -17.64
N PHE A 430 20.65 -1.26 -17.35
CA PHE A 430 19.78 -1.49 -16.20
C PHE A 430 19.11 -2.87 -16.30
N TYR A 431 18.39 -3.14 -17.39
CA TYR A 431 17.68 -4.41 -17.53
C TYR A 431 18.63 -5.61 -17.71
N ALA A 432 19.79 -5.44 -18.38
CA ALA A 432 20.82 -6.47 -18.42
C ALA A 432 21.39 -6.80 -17.03
N SER A 433 21.53 -5.80 -16.16
CA SER A 433 21.99 -6.00 -14.78
C SER A 433 20.93 -6.74 -13.94
N LEU A 434 19.64 -6.40 -14.12
CA LEU A 434 18.55 -7.14 -13.47
C LEU A 434 18.44 -8.59 -13.95
N ASN A 435 18.60 -8.82 -15.26
CA ASN A 435 18.66 -10.18 -15.80
C ASN A 435 19.78 -10.99 -15.16
N LYS A 436 20.99 -10.41 -15.09
CA LYS A 436 22.13 -11.06 -14.45
C LYS A 436 21.88 -11.35 -12.96
N TYR A 437 21.35 -10.39 -12.20
CA TYR A 437 21.01 -10.56 -10.80
C TYR A 437 20.01 -11.71 -10.59
N LEU A 438 18.95 -11.75 -11.37
CA LEU A 438 17.93 -12.81 -11.31
C LEU A 438 18.49 -14.17 -11.71
N THR A 439 19.26 -14.25 -12.81
CA THR A 439 19.79 -15.51 -13.33
C THR A 439 20.81 -16.13 -12.37
N ASP A 440 21.72 -15.33 -11.82
CA ASP A 440 22.76 -15.81 -10.91
C ASP A 440 22.19 -16.27 -9.56
N ASN A 441 21.07 -15.69 -9.14
CA ASN A 441 20.47 -15.94 -7.83
C ASN A 441 19.11 -16.68 -7.86
N GLN A 442 18.65 -17.17 -9.02
CA GLN A 442 17.37 -17.87 -9.13
C GLN A 442 17.24 -19.02 -8.12
N PHE A 443 16.09 -19.10 -7.46
CA PHE A 443 15.81 -20.06 -6.37
C PHE A 443 16.76 -19.96 -5.17
N LYS A 444 17.43 -18.83 -5.00
CA LYS A 444 18.35 -18.52 -3.90
C LYS A 444 17.97 -17.17 -3.27
N ASN A 445 18.91 -16.63 -2.50
CA ASN A 445 18.75 -15.36 -1.83
C ASN A 445 19.55 -14.25 -2.53
N GLY A 446 19.01 -13.05 -2.49
CA GLY A 446 19.61 -11.82 -2.97
C GLY A 446 19.88 -10.81 -1.85
N SER A 447 20.70 -9.83 -2.17
CA SER A 447 21.00 -8.68 -1.31
C SER A 447 21.41 -7.46 -2.13
N ALA A 448 21.42 -6.30 -1.52
CA ALA A 448 21.88 -5.07 -2.16
C ALA A 448 23.34 -5.20 -2.67
N ILE A 449 24.19 -5.96 -1.97
CA ILE A 449 25.56 -6.22 -2.42
C ILE A 449 25.58 -7.06 -3.68
N LYS A 450 24.77 -8.13 -3.76
CA LYS A 450 24.68 -8.96 -4.97
C LYS A 450 24.11 -8.17 -6.14
N LEU A 451 23.15 -7.28 -5.88
CA LEU A 451 22.62 -6.36 -6.87
C LEU A 451 23.71 -5.42 -7.39
N LYS A 452 24.46 -4.78 -6.49
CA LYS A 452 25.62 -3.93 -6.86
C LYS A 452 26.61 -4.65 -7.75
N LEU A 453 27.00 -5.88 -7.38
CA LEU A 453 27.97 -6.68 -8.15
C LEU A 453 27.42 -7.05 -9.54
N ALA A 454 26.12 -7.26 -9.70
CA ALA A 454 25.52 -7.48 -11.01
C ALA A 454 25.63 -6.23 -11.90
N PHE A 455 25.37 -5.03 -11.35
CA PHE A 455 25.54 -3.77 -12.08
C PHE A 455 27.01 -3.50 -12.45
N GLU A 456 27.95 -3.72 -11.53
CA GLU A 456 29.39 -3.58 -11.79
C GLU A 456 29.85 -4.55 -12.89
N ALA A 457 29.40 -5.79 -12.86
CA ALA A 457 29.75 -6.80 -13.85
C ALA A 457 29.23 -6.47 -15.27
N VAL A 458 28.04 -5.88 -15.39
CA VAL A 458 27.45 -5.51 -16.69
C VAL A 458 28.02 -4.20 -17.21
N THR A 459 28.08 -3.18 -16.37
CA THR A 459 28.42 -1.82 -16.79
C THR A 459 29.93 -1.53 -16.82
N GLY A 460 30.73 -2.30 -16.08
CA GLY A 460 32.14 -2.01 -15.84
C GLY A 460 32.40 -0.75 -14.99
N LYS A 461 31.35 -0.13 -14.44
CA LYS A 461 31.44 1.07 -13.59
C LYS A 461 31.60 0.68 -12.13
N ASP A 462 32.38 1.48 -11.37
CA ASP A 462 32.34 1.42 -9.91
C ASP A 462 31.00 1.96 -9.41
N MET A 463 30.24 1.11 -8.75
CA MET A 463 28.92 1.46 -8.17
C MET A 463 28.97 1.72 -6.66
N ASN A 464 30.17 1.69 -6.04
CA ASN A 464 30.30 1.86 -4.59
C ASN A 464 29.76 3.22 -4.13
N TRP A 465 30.05 4.32 -4.85
CA TRP A 465 29.55 5.64 -4.49
C TRP A 465 28.02 5.69 -4.41
N PHE A 466 27.34 5.06 -5.41
CA PHE A 466 25.88 5.06 -5.50
C PHE A 466 25.26 4.22 -4.38
N PHE A 467 25.75 2.99 -4.19
CA PHE A 467 25.20 2.08 -3.17
C PHE A 467 25.50 2.59 -1.75
N ASN A 468 26.71 3.11 -1.47
CA ASN A 468 27.03 3.70 -0.18
C ASN A 468 26.15 4.91 0.15
N GLN A 469 25.83 5.71 -0.86
CA GLN A 469 24.99 6.90 -0.65
C GLN A 469 23.53 6.57 -0.45
N TRP A 470 22.97 5.64 -1.24
CA TRP A 470 21.54 5.44 -1.37
C TRP A 470 21.01 4.16 -0.70
N TYR A 471 21.80 3.08 -0.65
CA TYR A 471 21.41 1.83 0.00
C TYR A 471 21.89 1.75 1.45
N PHE A 472 23.15 2.16 1.70
CA PHE A 472 23.79 2.08 3.02
C PHE A 472 23.89 3.44 3.71
N GLY A 473 23.15 4.42 3.24
CA GLY A 473 23.12 5.75 3.80
C GLY A 473 21.71 6.34 3.81
N SER A 474 21.40 7.02 4.89
CA SER A 474 20.11 7.67 5.11
C SER A 474 19.96 9.01 4.39
N GLY A 475 18.73 9.51 4.35
CA GLY A 475 18.43 10.86 3.92
C GLY A 475 18.29 11.04 2.42
N HIS A 476 18.11 12.29 2.07
CA HIS A 476 18.08 12.83 0.73
C HIS A 476 18.57 14.29 0.75
N PRO A 477 19.07 14.83 -0.37
CA PRO A 477 19.54 16.20 -0.40
C PRO A 477 18.38 17.20 -0.41
N TYR A 478 18.56 18.32 0.29
CA TYR A 478 17.75 19.54 0.19
C TYR A 478 18.57 20.55 -0.60
N VAL A 479 18.12 20.91 -1.80
CA VAL A 479 18.92 21.72 -2.74
C VAL A 479 18.22 23.02 -3.05
N ARG A 480 18.90 24.13 -2.72
CA ARG A 480 18.51 25.46 -3.22
C ARG A 480 19.18 25.69 -4.57
N ILE A 481 18.36 26.04 -5.56
CA ILE A 481 18.77 26.31 -6.93
C ILE A 481 18.53 27.77 -7.22
N THR A 482 19.60 28.48 -7.61
CA THR A 482 19.51 29.87 -8.07
C THR A 482 20.22 30.04 -9.39
N GLN A 483 19.72 30.95 -10.22
CA GLN A 483 20.31 31.21 -11.51
C GLN A 483 20.47 32.72 -11.71
N ASN A 484 21.51 33.13 -12.44
CA ASN A 484 21.76 34.53 -12.79
C ASN A 484 22.36 34.63 -14.19
N TYR A 485 21.81 35.49 -15.04
CA TYR A 485 22.37 35.79 -16.34
C TYR A 485 23.28 37.03 -16.27
N ASP A 486 24.54 36.88 -16.70
CA ASP A 486 25.50 37.96 -16.84
C ASP A 486 25.58 38.38 -18.32
N ALA A 487 24.95 39.52 -18.64
CA ALA A 487 24.87 40.02 -20.00
C ALA A 487 26.26 40.48 -20.53
N ALA A 488 27.16 40.92 -19.67
CA ALA A 488 28.50 41.33 -20.06
C ALA A 488 29.38 40.14 -20.45
N LYS A 489 29.24 39.01 -19.72
CA LYS A 489 29.98 37.77 -20.00
C LYS A 489 29.23 36.88 -20.99
N LYS A 490 27.95 37.16 -21.27
CA LYS A 490 27.06 36.29 -22.05
C LYS A 490 27.01 34.87 -21.48
N GLN A 491 26.85 34.79 -20.18
CA GLN A 491 26.81 33.51 -19.45
C GLN A 491 25.64 33.46 -18.47
N VAL A 492 25.06 32.32 -18.31
CA VAL A 492 24.16 32.01 -17.21
C VAL A 492 24.89 31.17 -16.17
N MET A 493 24.85 31.59 -14.93
CA MET A 493 25.33 30.82 -13.77
C MET A 493 24.13 30.07 -13.15
N VAL A 494 24.31 28.79 -12.91
CA VAL A 494 23.41 27.95 -12.10
C VAL A 494 24.17 27.54 -10.84
N LYS A 495 23.66 27.96 -9.69
CA LYS A 495 24.25 27.64 -8.38
C LYS A 495 23.35 26.64 -7.65
N LEU A 496 23.96 25.55 -7.21
CA LEU A 496 23.33 24.50 -6.40
C LEU A 496 23.92 24.57 -4.99
N GLN A 497 23.06 24.65 -3.98
CA GLN A 497 23.47 24.68 -2.58
C GLN A 497 22.70 23.60 -1.81
N GLN A 498 23.41 22.61 -1.28
CA GLN A 498 22.85 21.62 -0.39
C GLN A 498 22.66 22.22 1.00
N THR A 499 21.41 22.20 1.49
CA THR A 499 20.95 22.93 2.69
C THR A 499 20.45 22.02 3.82
N GLN A 500 20.50 20.68 3.66
CA GLN A 500 20.11 19.75 4.72
C GLN A 500 20.96 19.97 5.99
N VAL A 501 20.35 19.67 7.15
CA VAL A 501 20.97 19.90 8.47
C VAL A 501 22.14 18.95 8.73
N GLN A 502 22.07 17.73 8.17
CA GLN A 502 23.12 16.72 8.32
C GLN A 502 24.40 17.16 7.56
N ASP A 503 25.56 16.80 8.10
CA ASP A 503 26.86 17.11 7.46
C ASP A 503 27.12 16.30 6.17
N LYS A 504 26.23 15.35 5.84
CA LYS A 504 26.35 14.53 4.63
C LYS A 504 26.18 15.37 3.37
N ILE A 505 27.15 15.31 2.47
CA ILE A 505 27.09 15.89 1.14
C ILE A 505 26.75 14.77 0.14
N PHE A 506 25.71 15.00 -0.65
CA PHE A 506 25.29 14.06 -1.69
C PHE A 506 26.01 14.35 -3.00
N THR A 507 26.49 13.29 -3.64
CA THR A 507 27.02 13.35 -5.00
C THR A 507 25.88 13.14 -5.98
N LEU A 508 25.62 14.11 -6.85
CA LEU A 508 24.47 14.13 -7.75
C LEU A 508 24.91 14.33 -9.20
N PRO A 509 24.68 13.35 -10.09
CA PRO A 509 24.74 13.57 -11.54
C PRO A 509 23.45 14.32 -11.95
N ILE A 510 23.58 15.46 -12.59
CA ILE A 510 22.47 16.37 -12.90
C ILE A 510 22.51 16.79 -14.35
N GLY A 511 21.45 16.51 -15.11
CA GLY A 511 21.24 17.08 -16.42
C GLY A 511 20.68 18.50 -16.29
N ILE A 512 21.27 19.47 -17.01
CA ILE A 512 20.79 20.85 -17.07
C ILE A 512 20.55 21.23 -18.54
N ASP A 513 19.32 21.65 -18.84
CA ASP A 513 18.95 22.19 -20.14
C ASP A 513 18.91 23.73 -20.07
N VAL A 514 19.67 24.40 -20.93
CA VAL A 514 19.64 25.84 -21.09
C VAL A 514 19.03 26.17 -22.48
N TYR A 515 17.87 26.80 -22.47
CA TYR A 515 17.17 27.21 -23.68
C TYR A 515 17.53 28.66 -24.02
N VAL A 516 18.06 28.90 -25.20
CA VAL A 516 18.42 30.24 -25.67
C VAL A 516 17.87 30.43 -27.07
N GLN A 517 16.98 31.41 -27.26
CA GLN A 517 16.29 31.68 -28.53
C GLN A 517 15.64 30.42 -29.11
N GLY A 518 14.92 29.67 -28.26
CA GLY A 518 14.24 28.44 -28.66
C GLY A 518 15.15 27.20 -28.82
N LYS A 519 16.47 27.38 -28.78
CA LYS A 519 17.42 26.26 -28.92
C LYS A 519 17.75 25.67 -27.56
N ARG A 520 17.62 24.35 -27.43
CA ARG A 520 18.02 23.57 -26.27
C ARG A 520 19.53 23.27 -26.32
N ASN A 521 20.23 23.59 -25.25
CA ASN A 521 21.61 23.15 -25.03
C ASN A 521 21.62 22.31 -23.74
N HIS A 522 22.07 21.06 -23.85
CA HIS A 522 22.10 20.10 -22.74
C HIS A 522 23.49 19.98 -22.16
N TYR A 523 23.56 19.87 -20.83
CA TYR A 523 24.81 19.74 -20.08
C TYR A 523 24.63 18.72 -18.96
N ASP A 524 25.58 17.77 -18.86
CA ASP A 524 25.72 16.86 -17.74
C ASP A 524 26.75 17.40 -16.76
N VAL A 525 26.34 17.63 -15.52
CA VAL A 525 27.21 18.15 -14.48
C VAL A 525 27.15 17.26 -13.24
N TRP A 526 28.17 17.38 -12.38
CA TRP A 526 28.21 16.69 -11.09
C TRP A 526 28.27 17.70 -9.95
N SER A 527 27.26 17.68 -9.06
CA SER A 527 27.34 18.38 -7.79
C SER A 527 27.98 17.46 -6.76
N LYS A 528 29.11 17.89 -6.16
CA LYS A 528 29.90 17.09 -5.23
C LYS A 528 30.27 17.85 -3.95
N ASN A 529 29.92 19.13 -3.88
CA ASN A 529 30.22 20.02 -2.78
C ASN A 529 28.96 20.57 -2.14
N LYS A 530 29.09 21.17 -0.96
CA LYS A 530 27.97 21.88 -0.30
C LYS A 530 27.41 22.99 -1.19
N VAL A 531 28.28 23.61 -2.01
CA VAL A 531 27.93 24.65 -2.98
C VAL A 531 28.72 24.40 -4.25
N ASP A 532 28.01 24.24 -5.36
CA ASP A 532 28.58 24.16 -6.71
C ASP A 532 27.96 25.25 -7.60
N SER A 533 28.74 25.79 -8.50
CA SER A 533 28.31 26.78 -9.49
C SER A 533 28.77 26.38 -10.87
N PHE A 534 27.84 26.33 -11.81
CA PHE A 534 28.08 25.97 -13.19
C PHE A 534 27.79 27.17 -14.10
N TYR A 535 28.58 27.34 -15.13
CA TYR A 535 28.51 28.49 -16.04
C TYR A 535 28.32 27.98 -17.46
N PHE A 536 27.28 28.52 -18.14
CA PHE A 536 26.92 28.12 -19.49
C PHE A 536 26.84 29.35 -20.40
N ASP A 537 27.41 29.25 -21.59
CA ASP A 537 27.38 30.32 -22.56
C ASP A 537 25.92 30.55 -23.07
N ALA A 538 25.50 31.80 -23.05
CA ALA A 538 24.18 32.25 -23.50
C ALA A 538 24.30 33.66 -24.10
N ALA A 539 24.15 33.78 -25.42
CA ALA A 539 24.30 35.03 -26.13
C ALA A 539 23.33 36.13 -25.67
N VAL A 540 22.14 35.74 -25.21
CA VAL A 540 21.07 36.53 -24.60
C VAL A 540 20.57 35.80 -23.34
N ALA A 541 19.74 36.48 -22.53
CA ALA A 541 19.09 35.87 -21.39
C ALA A 541 18.35 34.59 -21.82
N PRO A 542 18.46 33.47 -21.09
CA PRO A 542 17.85 32.21 -21.47
C PRO A 542 16.32 32.29 -21.41
N ASP A 543 15.65 31.64 -22.35
CA ASP A 543 14.20 31.44 -22.34
C ASP A 543 13.76 30.57 -21.16
N ASN A 544 14.60 29.57 -20.80
CA ASN A 544 14.44 28.71 -19.63
C ASN A 544 15.77 28.05 -19.26
N VAL A 545 15.97 27.82 -17.97
CA VAL A 545 16.98 26.90 -17.42
C VAL A 545 16.25 25.81 -16.67
N ASN A 546 16.43 24.56 -17.07
CA ASN A 546 15.76 23.42 -16.49
C ASN A 546 16.78 22.51 -15.81
N VAL A 547 16.82 22.51 -14.48
CA VAL A 547 17.72 21.71 -13.67
C VAL A 547 17.03 20.40 -13.35
N ASP A 548 17.80 19.28 -13.37
CA ASP A 548 17.24 17.92 -13.37
C ASP A 548 16.22 17.78 -14.49
N ASN A 549 16.70 17.96 -15.71
CA ASN A 549 15.89 18.07 -16.93
C ASN A 549 14.98 16.86 -17.18
N ASP A 550 15.35 15.68 -16.66
CA ASP A 550 14.55 14.44 -16.76
C ASP A 550 13.77 14.13 -15.46
N LYS A 551 13.87 14.98 -14.43
CA LYS A 551 13.10 14.91 -13.17
C LYS A 551 13.23 13.57 -12.45
N VAL A 552 14.46 13.06 -12.36
CA VAL A 552 14.73 11.72 -11.81
C VAL A 552 15.30 11.73 -10.39
N LEU A 553 15.81 12.87 -9.93
CA LEU A 553 16.52 12.93 -8.65
C LEU A 553 15.58 12.79 -7.44
N LEU A 554 16.00 11.96 -6.50
CA LEU A 554 15.40 11.86 -5.16
C LEU A 554 15.94 13.01 -4.31
N TRP A 555 15.28 14.14 -4.35
CA TRP A 555 15.64 15.32 -3.60
C TRP A 555 14.45 16.20 -3.21
N SER A 556 14.67 17.08 -2.25
CA SER A 556 13.80 18.24 -2.01
C SER A 556 14.49 19.46 -2.60
N LYS A 557 13.81 20.20 -3.47
CA LYS A 557 14.39 21.40 -4.12
C LYS A 557 13.61 22.66 -3.82
N ASP A 558 14.36 23.76 -3.69
CA ASP A 558 13.87 25.14 -3.62
C ASP A 558 14.49 25.88 -4.81
N GLU A 559 13.70 26.06 -5.89
CA GLU A 559 14.17 26.64 -7.15
C GLU A 559 13.53 28.01 -7.36
N SER A 560 14.39 29.02 -7.51
CA SER A 560 13.94 30.38 -7.82
C SER A 560 14.32 30.75 -9.25
N LYS A 561 13.31 30.99 -10.09
CA LYS A 561 13.45 31.48 -11.46
C LYS A 561 12.28 32.38 -11.87
N PRO A 562 12.45 33.26 -12.89
CA PRO A 562 11.39 34.13 -13.35
C PRO A 562 10.16 33.38 -13.85
N LEU A 563 8.95 33.88 -13.57
CA LEU A 563 7.68 33.26 -13.99
C LEU A 563 7.59 33.09 -15.52
N ALA A 564 8.27 33.95 -16.31
CA ALA A 564 8.38 33.81 -17.75
C ALA A 564 9.09 32.50 -18.18
N GLN A 565 10.06 32.01 -17.41
CA GLN A 565 10.71 30.73 -17.65
C GLN A 565 9.76 29.55 -17.37
N PHE A 566 8.91 29.64 -16.36
CA PHE A 566 7.86 28.62 -16.12
C PHE A 566 6.81 28.64 -17.25
N ALA A 567 6.48 29.80 -17.81
CA ALA A 567 5.61 29.89 -18.98
C ALA A 567 6.25 29.25 -20.22
N TYR A 568 7.55 29.44 -20.43
CA TYR A 568 8.29 28.74 -21.47
C TYR A 568 8.28 27.22 -21.22
N GLN A 569 8.54 26.81 -19.97
CA GLN A 569 8.52 25.39 -19.53
C GLN A 569 7.17 24.74 -19.82
N MET A 570 6.04 25.38 -19.43
CA MET A 570 4.68 24.88 -19.70
C MET A 570 4.41 24.62 -21.20
N ASN A 571 4.97 25.45 -22.07
CA ASN A 571 4.74 25.34 -23.51
C ASN A 571 5.68 24.39 -24.27
N HIS A 572 6.87 24.09 -23.70
CA HIS A 572 7.92 23.36 -24.41
C HIS A 572 8.45 22.13 -23.68
N ALA A 573 7.95 21.88 -22.44
CA ALA A 573 8.41 20.76 -21.63
C ALA A 573 8.01 19.42 -22.21
N ARG A 574 8.90 18.43 -22.02
CA ARG A 574 8.68 17.05 -22.46
C ARG A 574 8.18 16.15 -21.32
N ASN A 575 8.35 16.58 -20.07
CA ASN A 575 8.06 15.80 -18.89
C ASN A 575 6.80 16.33 -18.18
N PHE A 576 6.08 15.43 -17.55
CA PHE A 576 4.92 15.76 -16.72
C PHE A 576 5.29 16.73 -15.59
N LEU A 577 6.39 16.46 -14.85
CA LEU A 577 6.78 17.29 -13.71
C LEU A 577 7.15 18.72 -14.09
N ASP A 578 7.75 18.94 -15.25
CA ASP A 578 8.02 20.29 -15.76
C ASP A 578 6.72 21.11 -15.88
N ARG A 579 5.67 20.50 -16.43
CA ARG A 579 4.36 21.15 -16.59
C ARG A 579 3.67 21.34 -15.24
N LEU A 580 3.78 20.35 -14.34
CA LEU A 580 3.22 20.46 -12.99
C LEU A 580 3.88 21.59 -12.18
N GLU A 581 5.22 21.70 -12.21
CA GLU A 581 5.98 22.76 -11.56
C GLU A 581 5.53 24.15 -12.07
N ALA A 582 5.34 24.28 -13.38
CA ALA A 582 4.85 25.53 -13.96
C ALA A 582 3.43 25.90 -13.46
N VAL A 583 2.53 24.90 -13.36
CA VAL A 583 1.17 25.13 -12.83
C VAL A 583 1.20 25.45 -11.34
N GLN A 584 2.04 24.79 -10.56
CA GLN A 584 2.20 25.05 -9.13
C GLN A 584 2.72 26.48 -8.87
N GLU A 585 3.76 26.89 -9.58
CA GLU A 585 4.28 28.24 -9.48
C GLU A 585 3.25 29.29 -9.91
N ALA A 586 2.50 29.01 -10.97
CA ALA A 586 1.42 29.89 -11.40
C ALA A 586 0.30 30.05 -10.37
N SER A 587 0.01 28.97 -9.61
CA SER A 587 -1.02 29.00 -8.55
C SER A 587 -0.64 29.92 -7.38
N GLU A 588 0.65 30.12 -7.13
CA GLU A 588 1.16 31.01 -6.09
C GLU A 588 1.22 32.49 -6.53
N ASN A 589 1.04 32.75 -7.83
CA ASN A 589 1.14 34.07 -8.44
C ASN A 589 -0.21 34.58 -8.97
N GLU A 590 -1.27 34.48 -8.15
CA GLU A 590 -2.62 34.95 -8.49
C GLU A 590 -2.63 36.44 -8.96
N GLY A 591 -3.38 36.73 -10.03
CA GLY A 591 -3.48 38.08 -10.62
C GLY A 591 -2.36 38.41 -11.61
N ASN A 592 -1.31 37.62 -11.74
CA ASN A 592 -0.28 37.81 -12.75
C ASN A 592 -0.74 37.29 -14.13
N SER A 593 -0.62 38.10 -15.18
CA SER A 593 -1.08 37.72 -16.53
C SER A 593 -0.30 36.50 -17.13
N ILE A 594 0.98 36.34 -16.77
CA ILE A 594 1.79 35.15 -17.20
C ILE A 594 1.27 33.91 -16.50
N ALA A 595 1.00 34.00 -15.17
CA ALA A 595 0.42 32.90 -14.40
C ALA A 595 -0.95 32.49 -14.97
N ALA A 596 -1.84 33.46 -15.25
CA ALA A 596 -3.13 33.19 -15.89
C ALA A 596 -2.97 32.43 -17.23
N GLY A 597 -1.96 32.79 -18.03
CA GLY A 597 -1.61 32.09 -19.29
C GLY A 597 -1.19 30.63 -19.06
N ILE A 598 -0.37 30.37 -18.04
CA ILE A 598 0.07 29.04 -17.66
C ILE A 598 -1.13 28.17 -17.21
N LEU A 599 -1.97 28.70 -16.30
CA LEU A 599 -3.15 27.99 -15.80
C LEU A 599 -4.15 27.66 -16.92
N LYS A 600 -4.42 28.64 -17.80
CA LYS A 600 -5.29 28.42 -18.96
C LYS A 600 -4.77 27.33 -19.90
N LYS A 601 -3.45 27.26 -20.11
CA LYS A 601 -2.80 26.17 -20.86
C LYS A 601 -2.93 24.84 -20.12
N GLY A 602 -2.77 24.83 -18.80
CA GLY A 602 -2.92 23.67 -17.92
C GLY A 602 -4.32 23.05 -18.00
N LEU A 603 -5.40 23.85 -18.08
CA LEU A 603 -6.77 23.35 -18.29
C LEU A 603 -6.95 22.53 -19.59
N GLN A 604 -6.05 22.70 -20.55
CA GLN A 604 -6.09 22.07 -21.86
C GLN A 604 -5.01 20.99 -22.03
N ASP A 605 -4.25 20.66 -20.97
CA ASP A 605 -3.18 19.68 -21.04
C ASP A 605 -3.74 18.30 -21.40
N SER A 606 -2.96 17.51 -22.14
CA SER A 606 -3.31 16.15 -22.50
C SER A 606 -3.41 15.23 -21.27
N PHE A 607 -2.57 15.49 -20.26
CA PHE A 607 -2.52 14.67 -19.06
C PHE A 607 -3.50 15.19 -17.99
N TYR A 608 -4.34 14.30 -17.49
CA TYR A 608 -5.45 14.65 -16.60
C TYR A 608 -5.01 15.31 -15.28
N VAL A 609 -3.82 14.92 -14.74
CA VAL A 609 -3.30 15.48 -13.47
C VAL A 609 -2.94 16.96 -13.61
N ILE A 610 -2.42 17.37 -14.78
CA ILE A 610 -2.14 18.80 -15.05
C ILE A 610 -3.43 19.59 -15.15
N ARG A 611 -4.47 19.02 -15.82
CA ARG A 611 -5.79 19.67 -15.86
C ARG A 611 -6.41 19.83 -14.46
N ALA A 612 -6.30 18.79 -13.61
CA ALA A 612 -6.74 18.84 -12.21
C ALA A 612 -6.00 19.92 -11.42
N ALA A 613 -4.68 19.95 -11.50
CA ALA A 613 -3.86 20.95 -10.82
C ALA A 613 -4.21 22.38 -11.26
N ALA A 614 -4.40 22.58 -12.57
CA ALA A 614 -4.80 23.89 -13.10
C ALA A 614 -6.20 24.31 -12.64
N MET A 615 -7.17 23.38 -12.60
CA MET A 615 -8.52 23.67 -12.10
C MET A 615 -8.53 24.12 -10.64
N THR A 616 -7.79 23.40 -9.79
CA THR A 616 -7.75 23.65 -8.34
C THR A 616 -6.97 24.92 -7.97
N ALA A 617 -6.18 25.47 -8.90
CA ALA A 617 -5.49 26.74 -8.72
C ALA A 617 -6.40 27.97 -8.81
N TYR A 618 -7.60 27.83 -9.38
CA TYR A 618 -8.53 28.93 -9.50
C TYR A 618 -9.41 29.08 -8.26
N ASN A 619 -9.63 30.34 -7.85
CA ASN A 619 -10.66 30.64 -6.85
C ASN A 619 -12.03 30.68 -7.56
N PRO A 620 -12.99 29.81 -7.20
CA PRO A 620 -14.30 29.77 -7.85
C PRO A 620 -15.05 31.10 -7.83
N LYS A 621 -14.85 31.95 -6.80
CA LYS A 621 -15.54 33.21 -6.64
C LYS A 621 -15.06 34.31 -7.60
N THR A 622 -13.90 34.15 -8.21
CA THR A 622 -13.26 35.15 -9.10
C THR A 622 -13.10 34.67 -10.53
N LEU A 623 -13.76 33.54 -10.90
CA LEU A 623 -13.69 33.02 -12.26
C LEU A 623 -14.23 33.99 -13.31
N ASP A 624 -13.42 34.23 -14.33
CA ASP A 624 -13.92 34.87 -15.55
C ASP A 624 -14.77 33.89 -16.39
N SER A 625 -15.58 34.44 -17.27
CA SER A 625 -16.51 33.65 -18.10
C SER A 625 -15.82 32.64 -19.03
N VAL A 626 -14.58 32.90 -19.45
CA VAL A 626 -13.81 32.01 -20.33
C VAL A 626 -13.29 30.83 -19.56
N THR A 627 -12.74 31.06 -18.36
CA THR A 627 -12.26 30.02 -17.45
C THR A 627 -13.42 29.17 -16.95
N GLU A 628 -14.55 29.79 -16.55
CA GLU A 628 -15.76 29.06 -16.17
C GLU A 628 -16.26 28.14 -17.28
N ALA A 629 -16.30 28.61 -18.53
CA ALA A 629 -16.70 27.78 -19.68
C ALA A 629 -15.70 26.61 -19.95
N ALA A 630 -14.39 26.84 -19.72
CA ALA A 630 -13.39 25.79 -19.85
C ALA A 630 -13.58 24.70 -18.76
N ILE A 631 -13.79 25.09 -17.51
CA ILE A 631 -14.05 24.15 -16.41
C ILE A 631 -15.37 23.41 -16.62
N PHE A 632 -16.43 24.10 -17.08
CA PHE A 632 -17.68 23.44 -17.45
C PHE A 632 -17.51 22.42 -18.58
N THR A 633 -16.62 22.69 -19.53
CA THR A 633 -16.28 21.73 -20.59
C THR A 633 -15.62 20.47 -20.00
N ILE A 634 -14.72 20.62 -19.02
CA ILE A 634 -14.11 19.49 -18.29
C ILE A 634 -15.20 18.72 -17.52
N ALA A 635 -16.08 19.40 -16.77
CA ALA A 635 -17.21 18.77 -16.06
C ALA A 635 -18.06 17.90 -16.99
N SER A 636 -18.29 18.37 -18.22
CA SER A 636 -19.16 17.74 -19.18
C SER A 636 -18.52 16.60 -19.97
N LYS A 637 -17.22 16.70 -20.31
CA LYS A 637 -16.60 15.92 -21.39
C LYS A 637 -15.26 15.27 -21.03
N ASP A 638 -14.63 15.59 -19.91
CA ASP A 638 -13.33 14.97 -19.58
C ASP A 638 -13.45 13.46 -19.53
N VAL A 639 -12.49 12.77 -20.10
CA VAL A 639 -12.42 11.30 -20.08
C VAL A 639 -12.14 10.77 -18.67
N ASN A 640 -11.39 11.53 -17.89
CA ASN A 640 -11.08 11.20 -16.50
C ASN A 640 -12.24 11.62 -15.58
N LYS A 641 -12.80 10.65 -14.86
CA LYS A 641 -13.99 10.87 -14.02
C LYS A 641 -13.69 11.73 -12.79
N SER A 642 -12.48 11.62 -12.25
CA SER A 642 -12.06 12.47 -11.12
C SER A 642 -11.93 13.94 -11.53
N ASN A 643 -11.48 14.23 -12.76
CA ASN A 643 -11.48 15.58 -13.30
C ASN A 643 -12.90 16.13 -13.48
N ARG A 644 -13.84 15.30 -13.96
CA ARG A 644 -15.25 15.69 -14.04
C ARG A 644 -15.81 15.99 -12.66
N GLU A 645 -15.54 15.14 -11.68
CA GLU A 645 -15.93 15.33 -10.29
C GLU A 645 -15.44 16.67 -9.75
N THR A 646 -14.13 16.95 -9.84
CA THR A 646 -13.52 18.21 -9.40
C THR A 646 -14.14 19.43 -10.10
N ALA A 647 -14.34 19.34 -11.42
CA ALA A 647 -14.95 20.40 -12.19
C ALA A 647 -16.42 20.66 -11.78
N ILE A 648 -17.18 19.60 -11.48
CA ILE A 648 -18.56 19.71 -10.97
C ILE A 648 -18.57 20.41 -9.61
N ASP A 649 -17.62 20.14 -8.73
CA ASP A 649 -17.49 20.83 -7.44
C ASP A 649 -17.28 22.33 -7.62
N ILE A 650 -16.38 22.70 -8.53
CA ILE A 650 -16.10 24.09 -8.83
C ILE A 650 -17.34 24.78 -9.39
N ILE A 651 -17.97 24.21 -10.42
CA ILE A 651 -19.17 24.77 -11.06
C ILE A 651 -20.36 24.78 -10.07
N GLY A 652 -20.50 23.73 -9.23
CA GLY A 652 -21.52 23.64 -8.20
C GLY A 652 -21.37 24.69 -7.09
N SER A 653 -20.13 25.13 -6.83
CA SER A 653 -19.87 26.20 -5.86
C SER A 653 -20.29 27.59 -6.33
N LEU A 654 -20.53 27.77 -7.62
CA LEU A 654 -21.04 29.03 -8.20
C LEU A 654 -22.54 29.27 -7.95
N GLU A 655 -23.28 28.20 -7.60
CA GLU A 655 -24.70 28.21 -7.28
C GLU A 655 -25.58 28.90 -8.35
N LYS A 656 -25.21 28.74 -9.63
CA LYS A 656 -25.93 29.33 -10.78
C LYS A 656 -27.05 28.41 -11.28
N ASP A 657 -28.30 28.88 -11.31
CA ASP A 657 -29.45 28.11 -11.80
C ASP A 657 -29.29 27.57 -13.23
N SER A 658 -28.48 28.25 -14.06
CA SER A 658 -28.19 27.81 -15.43
C SER A 658 -27.56 26.43 -15.50
N TYR A 659 -26.92 25.96 -14.42
CA TYR A 659 -26.29 24.64 -14.34
C TYR A 659 -27.19 23.55 -13.78
N LYS A 660 -28.31 23.89 -13.15
CA LYS A 660 -29.23 22.93 -12.51
C LYS A 660 -29.61 21.74 -13.40
N LYS A 661 -29.96 21.99 -14.67
CA LYS A 661 -30.32 20.93 -15.61
C LYS A 661 -29.19 19.93 -15.84
N TYR A 662 -27.94 20.38 -15.86
CA TYR A 662 -26.78 19.52 -16.05
C TYR A 662 -26.53 18.67 -14.81
N PHE A 663 -26.67 19.24 -13.61
CA PHE A 663 -26.53 18.45 -12.38
C PHE A 663 -27.60 17.36 -12.31
N ILE A 664 -28.86 17.63 -12.65
CA ILE A 664 -29.92 16.61 -12.74
C ILE A 664 -29.54 15.49 -13.71
N ASP A 665 -28.99 15.84 -14.88
CA ASP A 665 -28.57 14.81 -15.84
C ASP A 665 -27.36 14.02 -15.37
N TRP A 666 -26.37 14.67 -14.75
CA TRP A 666 -25.16 14.02 -14.25
C TRP A 666 -25.37 13.16 -13.00
N THR A 667 -26.47 13.34 -12.23
CA THR A 667 -26.83 12.36 -11.17
C THR A 667 -27.09 10.97 -11.73
N LYS A 668 -27.32 10.82 -13.04
CA LYS A 668 -27.55 9.54 -13.74
C LYS A 668 -26.26 8.99 -14.37
N ASP A 669 -25.11 9.63 -14.17
CA ASP A 669 -23.84 9.17 -14.75
C ASP A 669 -23.50 7.76 -14.24
N SER A 670 -22.81 7.00 -15.07
CA SER A 670 -22.34 5.66 -14.70
C SER A 670 -21.25 5.66 -13.62
N SER A 671 -20.55 6.79 -13.43
CA SER A 671 -19.57 6.98 -12.38
C SER A 671 -20.24 7.31 -11.04
N TYR A 672 -19.84 6.63 -9.97
CA TYR A 672 -20.25 7.00 -8.60
C TYR A 672 -19.72 8.37 -8.18
N SER A 673 -18.51 8.72 -8.60
CA SER A 673 -17.88 9.99 -8.29
C SER A 673 -18.62 11.16 -8.94
N VAL A 674 -18.86 11.06 -10.24
CA VAL A 674 -19.59 12.09 -11.00
C VAL A 674 -21.03 12.24 -10.51
N SER A 675 -21.76 11.13 -10.33
CA SER A 675 -23.16 11.21 -9.89
C SER A 675 -23.29 11.72 -8.44
N GLY A 676 -22.32 11.40 -7.57
CA GLY A 676 -22.28 11.92 -6.21
C GLY A 676 -22.02 13.43 -6.18
N ALA A 677 -21.00 13.91 -6.91
CA ALA A 677 -20.69 15.33 -7.02
C ALA A 677 -21.87 16.14 -7.60
N ALA A 678 -22.51 15.61 -8.63
CA ALA A 678 -23.68 16.23 -9.23
C ALA A 678 -24.85 16.32 -8.25
N LEU A 679 -25.08 15.28 -7.45
CA LEU A 679 -26.15 15.26 -6.45
C LEU A 679 -25.88 16.27 -5.32
N GLU A 680 -24.64 16.43 -4.87
CA GLU A 680 -24.23 17.44 -3.88
C GLU A 680 -24.34 18.87 -4.44
N ALA A 681 -23.96 19.07 -5.71
CA ALA A 681 -24.10 20.37 -6.37
C ALA A 681 -25.61 20.72 -6.57
N LEU A 682 -26.43 19.72 -6.92
CA LEU A 682 -27.88 19.91 -7.05
C LEU A 682 -28.55 20.26 -5.72
N GLU A 683 -28.08 19.68 -4.60
CA GLU A 683 -28.60 19.97 -3.26
C GLU A 683 -28.54 21.48 -2.93
N LYS A 684 -27.48 22.17 -3.36
CA LYS A 684 -27.30 23.61 -3.12
C LYS A 684 -28.30 24.45 -3.90
N LEU A 685 -28.70 24.01 -5.08
CA LEU A 685 -29.64 24.75 -5.96
C LEU A 685 -31.10 24.33 -5.77
N ASP A 686 -31.34 23.05 -5.52
CA ASP A 686 -32.69 22.48 -5.38
C ASP A 686 -32.65 21.27 -4.43
N SER A 687 -32.74 21.58 -3.14
CA SER A 687 -32.74 20.56 -2.10
C SER A 687 -33.94 19.61 -2.17
N THR A 688 -35.08 20.04 -2.73
CA THR A 688 -36.26 19.22 -2.92
C THR A 688 -36.00 18.14 -3.95
N MET A 689 -35.51 18.54 -5.13
CA MET A 689 -35.15 17.59 -6.20
C MET A 689 -34.02 16.66 -5.77
N ALA A 690 -32.99 17.19 -5.11
CA ALA A 690 -31.88 16.38 -4.60
C ALA A 690 -32.34 15.34 -3.58
N LYS A 691 -33.27 15.68 -2.68
CA LYS A 691 -33.92 14.77 -1.74
C LYS A 691 -34.67 13.64 -2.47
N GLU A 692 -35.48 13.97 -3.47
CA GLU A 692 -36.22 12.97 -4.26
C GLU A 692 -35.27 11.96 -4.93
N ILE A 693 -34.18 12.46 -5.53
CA ILE A 693 -33.15 11.60 -6.16
C ILE A 693 -32.46 10.75 -5.10
N ALA A 694 -32.05 11.34 -3.98
CA ALA A 694 -31.39 10.59 -2.90
C ALA A 694 -32.25 9.48 -2.34
N TYR A 695 -33.56 9.72 -2.11
CA TYR A 695 -34.50 8.68 -1.66
C TYR A 695 -34.70 7.56 -2.71
N LYS A 696 -34.62 7.88 -3.99
CA LYS A 696 -34.66 6.87 -5.05
C LYS A 696 -33.40 6.02 -5.05
N GLU A 697 -32.23 6.67 -4.99
CA GLU A 697 -30.93 6.00 -5.00
C GLU A 697 -30.67 5.20 -3.72
N SER A 698 -31.21 5.56 -2.56
CA SER A 698 -31.06 4.81 -1.31
C SER A 698 -31.64 3.39 -1.36
N LYS A 699 -32.50 3.10 -2.33
CA LYS A 699 -33.06 1.76 -2.58
C LYS A 699 -32.09 0.86 -3.37
N ASN A 700 -31.02 1.42 -3.92
CA ASN A 700 -30.00 0.75 -4.69
C ASN A 700 -28.72 0.60 -3.87
N ILE A 701 -27.84 -0.31 -4.29
CA ILE A 701 -26.48 -0.35 -3.77
C ILE A 701 -25.74 0.88 -4.32
N THR A 702 -25.30 1.74 -3.41
CA THR A 702 -24.48 2.91 -3.73
C THR A 702 -23.13 2.80 -3.04
N LYS A 703 -22.07 3.24 -3.72
CA LYS A 703 -20.70 3.24 -3.19
C LYS A 703 -20.01 4.59 -3.42
N LYS A 704 -18.81 4.74 -2.89
CA LYS A 704 -17.98 5.94 -3.05
C LYS A 704 -18.79 7.22 -2.77
N ARG A 705 -18.51 8.29 -3.50
CA ARG A 705 -19.13 9.61 -3.29
C ARG A 705 -20.66 9.62 -3.40
N LEU A 706 -21.24 8.80 -4.29
CA LEU A 706 -22.70 8.73 -4.38
C LEU A 706 -23.34 8.20 -3.08
N ASN A 707 -22.72 7.21 -2.43
CA ASN A 707 -23.19 6.71 -1.14
C ASN A 707 -23.12 7.81 -0.06
N THR A 708 -22.04 8.57 -0.02
CA THR A 708 -21.86 9.69 0.90
C THR A 708 -22.90 10.79 0.65
N ALA A 709 -23.09 11.20 -0.61
CA ALA A 709 -24.07 12.21 -0.99
C ALA A 709 -25.51 11.81 -0.63
N VAL A 710 -25.90 10.58 -0.99
CA VAL A 710 -27.21 10.01 -0.69
C VAL A 710 -27.43 9.95 0.83
N THR A 711 -26.47 9.42 1.57
CA THR A 711 -26.57 9.29 3.03
C THR A 711 -26.67 10.65 3.71
N ASN A 712 -25.86 11.62 3.30
CA ASN A 712 -25.88 12.97 3.87
C ASN A 712 -27.20 13.69 3.62
N ILE A 713 -27.72 13.65 2.39
CA ILE A 713 -28.99 14.29 2.02
C ILE A 713 -30.16 13.65 2.76
N ILE A 714 -30.23 12.31 2.78
CA ILE A 714 -31.29 11.59 3.50
C ILE A 714 -31.22 11.89 5.00
N THR A 715 -30.04 11.92 5.58
CA THR A 715 -29.85 12.22 7.02
C THR A 715 -30.23 13.66 7.34
N LYS A 716 -29.88 14.62 6.47
CA LYS A 716 -30.17 16.05 6.66
C LYS A 716 -31.65 16.39 6.54
N TYR A 717 -32.30 15.87 5.50
CA TYR A 717 -33.68 16.23 5.16
C TYR A 717 -34.70 15.17 5.56
N GLY A 718 -34.26 13.98 5.97
CA GLY A 718 -35.11 12.89 6.41
C GLY A 718 -35.73 13.14 7.79
N ASP A 719 -36.70 12.32 8.08
CA ASP A 719 -37.34 12.19 9.39
C ASP A 719 -37.07 10.80 9.97
N GLU A 720 -37.79 10.43 11.02
CA GLU A 720 -37.66 9.15 11.68
C GLU A 720 -37.83 7.92 10.75
N SER A 721 -38.52 8.08 9.60
CA SER A 721 -38.71 6.97 8.66
C SER A 721 -37.44 6.42 8.03
N VAL A 722 -36.37 7.24 7.99
CA VAL A 722 -35.06 6.87 7.44
C VAL A 722 -34.07 6.39 8.50
N PHE A 723 -34.51 6.32 9.76
CA PHE A 723 -33.61 6.00 10.88
C PHE A 723 -32.86 4.69 10.69
N ASP A 724 -33.57 3.60 10.33
CA ASP A 724 -32.94 2.27 10.19
C ASP A 724 -31.89 2.24 9.07
N PHE A 725 -32.14 2.96 7.97
CA PHE A 725 -31.17 3.11 6.88
C PHE A 725 -29.91 3.85 7.36
N VAL A 726 -30.07 5.00 8.03
CA VAL A 726 -28.96 5.84 8.49
C VAL A 726 -28.20 5.15 9.61
N ALA A 727 -28.88 4.55 10.57
CA ALA A 727 -28.26 3.81 11.68
C ALA A 727 -27.43 2.62 11.17
N GLY A 728 -27.96 1.86 10.21
CA GLY A 728 -27.23 0.73 9.60
C GLY A 728 -25.96 1.20 8.85
N LYS A 729 -26.05 2.31 8.12
CA LYS A 729 -24.85 2.89 7.47
C LYS A 729 -23.82 3.38 8.49
N TYR A 730 -24.28 4.07 9.54
CA TYR A 730 -23.40 4.55 10.61
C TYR A 730 -22.70 3.42 11.38
N GLU A 731 -23.41 2.34 11.67
CA GLU A 731 -22.89 1.17 12.34
C GLU A 731 -21.80 0.47 11.49
N ALA A 732 -22.01 0.36 10.18
CA ALA A 732 -21.09 -0.30 9.25
C ALA A 732 -19.77 0.46 9.01
N LEU A 733 -19.71 1.77 9.30
CA LEU A 733 -18.48 2.55 9.13
C LEU A 733 -17.41 2.18 10.17
N ASN A 734 -16.15 2.02 9.70
CA ASN A 734 -15.01 1.77 10.57
C ASN A 734 -14.81 2.93 11.56
N ILE A 735 -14.48 2.62 12.81
CA ILE A 735 -14.23 3.60 13.87
C ILE A 735 -13.06 4.55 13.58
N GLN A 736 -12.12 4.14 12.73
CA GLN A 736 -10.98 4.96 12.31
C GLN A 736 -11.30 5.84 11.09
N SER A 737 -12.48 5.69 10.50
CA SER A 737 -12.89 6.44 9.32
C SER A 737 -13.24 7.89 9.66
N SER A 738 -12.64 8.85 8.96
CA SER A 738 -13.05 10.26 9.01
C SER A 738 -14.52 10.45 8.59
N GLU A 739 -15.03 9.60 7.70
CA GLU A 739 -16.43 9.58 7.26
C GLU A 739 -17.39 9.37 8.44
N LYS A 740 -17.05 8.48 9.38
CA LYS A 740 -17.84 8.24 10.59
C LYS A 740 -17.94 9.49 11.48
N PHE A 741 -16.85 10.25 11.62
CA PHE A 741 -16.87 11.53 12.33
C PHE A 741 -17.79 12.55 11.65
N TYR A 742 -17.70 12.70 10.33
CA TYR A 742 -18.57 13.64 9.60
C TYR A 742 -20.04 13.22 9.68
N MET A 743 -20.33 11.93 9.50
CA MET A 743 -21.68 11.41 9.57
C MET A 743 -22.29 11.54 10.97
N THR A 744 -21.49 11.55 12.07
CA THR A 744 -21.98 11.69 13.45
C THR A 744 -22.80 12.97 13.63
N THR A 745 -22.38 14.10 13.05
CA THR A 745 -23.10 15.38 13.14
C THR A 745 -24.49 15.29 12.47
N SER A 746 -24.53 14.74 11.26
CA SER A 746 -25.79 14.57 10.51
C SER A 746 -26.71 13.54 11.19
N PHE A 747 -26.15 12.46 11.72
CA PHE A 747 -26.92 11.45 12.47
C PHE A 747 -27.51 12.05 13.75
N ALA A 748 -26.77 12.89 14.47
CA ALA A 748 -27.29 13.62 15.62
C ALA A 748 -28.46 14.53 15.24
N GLN A 749 -28.42 15.20 14.08
CA GLN A 749 -29.54 16.02 13.57
C GLN A 749 -30.78 15.16 13.27
N LEU A 750 -30.60 13.94 12.76
CA LEU A 750 -31.71 13.02 12.59
C LEU A 750 -32.30 12.58 13.94
N LEU A 751 -31.44 12.30 14.93
CA LEU A 751 -31.90 11.92 16.28
C LEU A 751 -32.75 13.00 16.93
N ILE A 752 -32.45 14.29 16.68
CA ILE A 752 -33.33 15.39 17.17
C ILE A 752 -34.77 15.21 16.65
N LYS A 753 -34.94 14.70 15.42
CA LYS A 753 -36.24 14.52 14.78
C LYS A 753 -36.88 13.15 15.12
N THR A 754 -36.15 12.22 15.66
CA THR A 754 -36.60 10.85 16.00
C THR A 754 -37.38 10.89 17.32
N ALA A 755 -38.66 10.55 17.28
CA ALA A 755 -39.56 10.54 18.47
C ALA A 755 -39.69 9.15 19.09
N ASP A 756 -39.52 8.07 18.32
CA ASP A 756 -39.53 6.69 18.80
C ASP A 756 -38.41 6.44 19.81
N PRO A 757 -38.74 6.09 21.08
CA PRO A 757 -37.71 5.92 22.11
C PRO A 757 -36.73 4.78 21.85
N VAL A 758 -37.17 3.71 21.14
CA VAL A 758 -36.32 2.54 20.84
C VAL A 758 -35.30 2.89 19.78
N LYS A 759 -35.72 3.55 18.70
CA LYS A 759 -34.82 4.06 17.65
C LYS A 759 -33.87 5.11 18.22
N PHE A 760 -34.42 6.03 19.00
CA PHE A 760 -33.61 7.09 19.61
C PHE A 760 -32.52 6.51 20.53
N LYS A 761 -32.88 5.58 21.42
CA LYS A 761 -31.91 4.90 22.27
C LYS A 761 -30.84 4.18 21.47
N LYS A 762 -31.22 3.40 20.44
CA LYS A 762 -30.27 2.74 19.54
C LYS A 762 -29.30 3.76 18.91
N GLY A 763 -29.79 4.91 18.46
CA GLY A 763 -28.96 5.95 17.88
C GLY A 763 -27.98 6.58 18.89
N ILE A 764 -28.43 6.85 20.11
CA ILE A 764 -27.55 7.32 21.20
C ILE A 764 -26.48 6.26 21.52
N ASP A 765 -26.86 4.99 21.66
CA ASP A 765 -25.94 3.90 21.96
C ASP A 765 -24.85 3.74 20.85
N LEU A 766 -25.20 3.93 19.58
CA LEU A 766 -24.23 3.92 18.46
C LEU A 766 -23.23 5.09 18.53
N ILE A 767 -23.70 6.30 18.85
CA ILE A 767 -22.80 7.48 19.01
C ILE A 767 -21.89 7.32 20.22
N VAL A 768 -22.44 6.88 21.35
CA VAL A 768 -21.70 6.62 22.60
C VAL A 768 -20.68 5.48 22.39
N GLY A 769 -21.10 4.40 21.73
CA GLY A 769 -20.22 3.30 21.38
C GLY A 769 -19.03 3.75 20.53
N PHE A 770 -19.25 4.65 19.58
CA PHE A 770 -18.17 5.24 18.80
C PHE A 770 -17.24 6.11 19.67
N ARG A 771 -17.78 7.00 20.48
CA ARG A 771 -17.00 7.80 21.46
C ARG A 771 -16.11 6.91 22.32
N ASP A 772 -16.70 5.86 22.91
CA ASP A 772 -16.04 4.99 23.89
C ASP A 772 -15.00 4.05 23.24
N ALA A 773 -15.11 3.79 21.96
CA ALA A 773 -14.15 3.02 21.18
C ALA A 773 -12.88 3.81 20.80
N ILE A 774 -12.88 5.15 20.96
CA ILE A 774 -11.70 5.98 20.68
C ILE A 774 -10.63 5.73 21.75
N PRO A 775 -9.37 5.47 21.38
CA PRO A 775 -8.28 5.23 22.33
C PRO A 775 -8.10 6.38 23.32
N GLN A 776 -7.80 6.06 24.58
CA GLN A 776 -7.74 7.02 25.68
C GLN A 776 -6.81 8.22 25.42
N GLY A 777 -5.71 8.03 24.68
CA GLY A 777 -4.78 9.12 24.33
C GLY A 777 -5.38 10.23 23.47
N TYR A 778 -6.50 9.98 22.77
CA TYR A 778 -7.19 10.97 21.93
C TYR A 778 -8.43 11.57 22.58
N ARG A 779 -8.89 11.06 23.72
CA ARG A 779 -10.15 11.47 24.35
C ARG A 779 -10.17 12.95 24.78
N THR A 780 -9.05 13.46 25.24
CA THR A 780 -8.94 14.88 25.61
C THR A 780 -9.33 15.81 24.45
N GLN A 781 -9.07 15.40 23.22
CA GLN A 781 -9.40 16.16 22.02
C GLN A 781 -10.82 15.85 21.51
N THR A 782 -11.29 14.62 21.65
CA THR A 782 -12.56 14.14 21.07
C THR A 782 -13.75 14.25 22.01
N ASP A 783 -13.56 14.17 23.32
CA ASP A 783 -14.65 14.28 24.29
C ASP A 783 -15.43 15.61 24.22
N PRO A 784 -14.81 16.78 24.02
CA PRO A 784 -15.55 18.03 23.81
C PRO A 784 -16.45 17.98 22.56
N TYR A 785 -16.00 17.30 21.50
CA TYR A 785 -16.81 17.10 20.31
C TYR A 785 -18.03 16.20 20.60
N PHE A 786 -17.84 15.02 21.17
CA PHE A 786 -18.95 14.11 21.42
C PHE A 786 -19.88 14.61 22.53
N ASN A 787 -19.37 14.99 23.68
CA ASN A 787 -20.19 15.37 24.83
C ASN A 787 -20.76 16.79 24.68
N GLY A 788 -19.93 17.74 24.24
CA GLY A 788 -20.32 19.14 24.11
C GLY A 788 -21.11 19.42 22.82
N LYS A 789 -20.51 19.10 21.65
CA LYS A 789 -21.12 19.45 20.37
C LYS A 789 -22.23 18.48 19.98
N ILE A 790 -21.99 17.15 19.97
CA ILE A 790 -22.93 16.16 19.45
C ILE A 790 -24.06 15.87 20.44
N LEU A 791 -23.76 15.31 21.61
CA LEU A 791 -24.78 14.99 22.61
C LEU A 791 -25.45 16.25 23.16
N GLY A 792 -24.68 17.36 23.31
CA GLY A 792 -25.22 18.66 23.70
C GLY A 792 -26.23 19.22 22.69
N MET A 793 -25.98 19.06 21.38
CA MET A 793 -26.92 19.43 20.31
C MET A 793 -28.20 18.59 20.37
N ILE A 794 -28.10 17.27 20.56
CA ILE A 794 -29.24 16.37 20.69
C ILE A 794 -30.05 16.74 21.94
N LEU A 795 -29.37 16.92 23.10
CA LEU A 795 -30.01 17.31 24.35
C LEU A 795 -30.80 18.61 24.22
N LYS A 796 -30.18 19.64 23.59
CA LYS A 796 -30.86 20.91 23.34
C LYS A 796 -32.08 20.70 22.44
N GLY A 797 -31.91 20.00 21.30
CA GLY A 797 -33.01 19.77 20.37
C GLY A 797 -34.18 19.01 20.98
N LYS A 798 -33.94 18.07 21.91
CA LYS A 798 -34.99 17.34 22.63
C LYS A 798 -35.67 18.19 23.70
N LYS A 799 -34.94 19.08 24.39
CA LYS A 799 -35.51 20.06 25.29
C LYS A 799 -36.42 21.05 24.55
N ASP A 800 -35.96 21.55 23.40
CA ASP A 800 -36.74 22.48 22.59
C ASP A 800 -38.05 21.84 22.07
N ARG A 801 -38.13 20.52 21.97
CA ARG A 801 -39.29 19.72 21.59
C ARG A 801 -40.11 19.23 22.78
N ALA A 802 -39.72 19.53 24.01
CA ALA A 802 -40.36 19.09 25.25
C ALA A 802 -40.49 17.55 25.40
N GLU A 803 -39.54 16.80 24.83
CA GLU A 803 -39.51 15.33 24.83
C GLU A 803 -38.71 14.79 26.07
N GLN A 804 -39.26 15.00 27.29
CA GLN A 804 -38.54 14.76 28.56
C GLN A 804 -37.90 13.37 28.68
N ALA A 805 -38.60 12.30 28.29
CA ALA A 805 -38.06 10.93 28.38
C ALA A 805 -36.80 10.73 27.51
N LEU A 806 -36.73 11.42 26.37
CA LEU A 806 -35.56 11.38 25.48
C LEU A 806 -34.42 12.31 25.98
N VAL A 807 -34.78 13.40 26.66
CA VAL A 807 -33.84 14.27 27.39
C VAL A 807 -33.12 13.50 28.48
N ASP A 808 -33.85 12.67 29.26
CA ASP A 808 -33.29 11.85 30.32
C ASP A 808 -32.29 10.83 29.77
N MET A 809 -32.59 10.16 28.66
CA MET A 809 -31.71 9.21 28.01
C MET A 809 -30.38 9.85 27.58
N VAL A 810 -30.38 11.08 27.06
CA VAL A 810 -29.15 11.78 26.70
C VAL A 810 -28.38 12.22 27.95
N THR A 811 -29.07 12.65 28.97
CA THR A 811 -28.46 13.14 30.21
C THR A 811 -27.72 12.01 30.96
N GLU A 812 -28.26 10.78 30.88
CA GLU A 812 -27.67 9.59 31.49
C GLU A 812 -26.29 9.23 30.92
N VAL A 813 -26.07 9.46 29.65
CA VAL A 813 -24.83 9.10 28.95
C VAL A 813 -23.80 10.23 28.93
N LEU A 814 -24.17 11.43 29.37
CA LEU A 814 -23.24 12.54 29.55
C LEU A 814 -22.40 12.37 30.80
N PRO A 815 -21.12 12.80 30.83
CA PRO A 815 -20.32 12.80 32.07
C PRO A 815 -21.05 13.59 33.15
N LYS A 816 -21.12 13.02 34.36
CA LYS A 816 -21.57 13.79 35.53
C LYS A 816 -20.53 14.88 35.82
N LEU A 817 -20.96 16.11 35.81
CA LEU A 817 -20.14 17.27 36.13
C LEU A 817 -19.63 17.20 37.59
#